data_8b157fa77e0da4646abd8b57016686ad
#
_entry.id   8b157fa77e0da4646abd8b57016686ad
#
_cell.length_a   1.000
_cell.length_b   1.000
_cell.length_c   1.000
_cell.angle_alpha   90.00
_cell.angle_beta   90.00
_cell.angle_gamma   90.00
#
_symmetry.space_group_name_H-M   'P 1'
#
loop_
_entity.id
_entity.type
_entity.pdbx_description
1 polymer ?
#
loop_
_entity_poly.entity_id
_entity_poly.type
_entity_poly.pdbx_seq_one_letter_code
_entity_poly.pdbx_strand_id
1 'polypeptide(L)'
;MQADTRDGTRGRESVLGYRVGTELTAVASFGDGDAPGRLVQLSLEHLTLHLDSRSLPSPGQAASVVLGQGERWATSLAAEVTEVRGGKPEVSLRFVSPPLDAGRRIVTVLEALRDNGLLLPPETRPVWKERIDRKERVLRICEALVGRQARGVARTPQGQKVCVTAVHFDAHNGRMGWRFEGPLPQGPFVLEAFGYSSVVHLEIHDAREEAGWVMMSVPTEVVRYRHRWLRRAPPSSPCTLSFDHPLWPQVHVRRPVLDLSYEGLAFMTEPGEDLLYPGLRQPVLEVAMEGMAPVRLRAEVRNISGTAAGRRCGMSVRPLDAEGARAWRALVEAQMHPSTRVEGDWGDATWKLFQGSGYFGLPGKSPEDFTEERPWFDATQERLEGRTRLGYRVVRPAGESLEATLSVVKPYEGTWMAHQLARQAVPGQRSSAREALRDIYLRGYEPTQVDPDVKWFIAYCEANVRWVRFTKFDFASWYEHTGQASLTPFRLMEAEVERDWDHPEDVDVAVPTEAEQARFFQEVERTRPVAYREALDLVPERFELSRARTKWGEAGLGRERELRVARVDGKAVAFAVMESAQPGLNLFNVLDGVRLVTLTDDAQPETQRALLALLAHAAEWYRPRGRRVFVHYVESACVEYVERAALADLGEGKLWIISSALLPEFLEHLCEATTPRVA
;
A
#
# COMPACT_ATOMS: atom_id res chain seq x y z
N MET A 1 26.36 17.95 11.91
CA MET A 1 25.76 18.96 11.04
C MET A 1 26.15 18.61 9.61
N GLN A 2 25.48 17.63 9.02
CA GLN A 2 25.41 17.38 7.59
C GLN A 2 23.97 16.94 7.36
N ALA A 3 23.19 17.85 6.78
CA ALA A 3 21.83 17.59 6.37
C ALA A 3 21.88 16.55 5.23
N ASP A 4 21.51 15.32 5.56
CA ASP A 4 21.24 14.28 4.58
C ASP A 4 19.88 14.59 3.96
N THR A 5 19.90 15.47 2.95
CA THR A 5 18.81 15.72 2.04
C THR A 5 18.58 14.43 1.26
N ARG A 6 17.90 13.46 1.87
CA ARG A 6 17.12 12.47 1.14
C ARG A 6 15.90 13.16 0.55
N ASP A 7 16.21 14.12 -0.30
CA ASP A 7 15.29 14.67 -1.25
C ASP A 7 14.80 13.53 -2.15
N GLY A 8 13.48 13.39 -2.18
CA GLY A 8 12.79 12.30 -2.83
C GLY A 8 13.13 12.12 -4.30
N THR A 9 14.21 11.48 -4.59
CA THR A 9 14.42 10.78 -5.84
C THR A 9 13.58 9.50 -5.85
N ARG A 10 12.23 9.65 -5.75
CA ARG A 10 11.37 8.77 -6.53
C ARG A 10 11.73 9.04 -7.98
N GLY A 11 12.61 8.21 -8.48
CA GLY A 11 13.26 8.12 -9.73
C GLY A 11 12.97 9.27 -10.71
N ARG A 12 13.98 9.93 -11.18
CA ARG A 12 14.05 10.27 -12.60
C ARG A 12 13.85 8.94 -13.32
N GLU A 13 12.56 8.58 -13.52
CA GLU A 13 12.19 7.46 -14.33
C GLU A 13 12.79 7.75 -15.69
N SER A 14 13.74 6.93 -16.08
CA SER A 14 14.30 6.93 -17.41
C SER A 14 13.14 6.98 -18.37
N VAL A 15 13.14 7.94 -19.28
CA VAL A 15 12.13 8.05 -20.33
C VAL A 15 12.07 6.70 -21.02
N LEU A 16 10.94 6.01 -20.88
CA LEU A 16 10.75 4.68 -21.43
C LEU A 16 10.59 4.81 -22.94
N GLY A 17 11.66 4.55 -23.68
CA GLY A 17 11.61 4.39 -25.13
C GLY A 17 11.46 2.92 -25.51
N TYR A 18 11.05 2.65 -26.73
CA TYR A 18 11.09 1.32 -27.29
C TYR A 18 12.53 0.90 -27.58
N ARG A 19 12.89 -0.33 -27.19
CA ARG A 19 14.11 -0.96 -27.69
C ARG A 19 13.94 -1.27 -29.18
N VAL A 20 14.96 -0.94 -29.95
CA VAL A 20 14.98 -1.22 -31.38
C VAL A 20 15.63 -2.57 -31.58
N GLY A 21 14.85 -3.54 -32.08
CA GLY A 21 15.30 -4.91 -32.36
C GLY A 21 15.99 -5.09 -33.72
N THR A 22 16.47 -4.00 -34.34
CA THR A 22 17.14 -4.03 -35.64
C THR A 22 18.36 -3.11 -35.62
N GLU A 23 19.26 -3.28 -36.55
CA GLU A 23 20.43 -2.41 -36.79
C GLU A 23 20.05 -1.12 -37.51
N LEU A 24 19.31 -0.24 -36.87
CA LEU A 24 19.13 1.13 -37.33
C LEU A 24 20.37 1.95 -36.96
N THR A 25 20.96 2.56 -37.97
CA THR A 25 22.12 3.45 -37.81
C THR A 25 21.66 4.88 -37.54
N ALA A 26 22.42 5.58 -36.72
CA ALA A 26 22.32 7.00 -36.51
C ALA A 26 23.70 7.60 -36.53
N VAL A 27 23.80 8.85 -36.93
CA VAL A 27 25.06 9.61 -36.85
C VAL A 27 24.80 10.75 -35.85
N ALA A 28 25.55 10.77 -34.75
CA ALA A 28 25.51 11.87 -33.78
C ALA A 28 26.75 12.76 -33.96
N SER A 29 26.54 14.05 -34.20
CA SER A 29 27.62 15.04 -34.35
C SER A 29 27.74 15.82 -33.03
N PHE A 30 28.90 15.79 -32.40
CA PHE A 30 29.22 16.43 -31.12
C PHE A 30 30.34 17.46 -31.37
N GLY A 31 30.08 18.64 -31.88
CA GLY A 31 31.08 19.72 -32.01
C GLY A 31 32.44 19.35 -32.61
N ASP A 32 33.05 18.26 -32.17
CA ASP A 32 34.38 17.80 -32.53
C ASP A 32 34.38 16.72 -33.65
N GLY A 33 33.22 16.30 -34.11
CA GLY A 33 33.11 15.32 -35.20
C GLY A 33 31.87 14.43 -35.14
N ASP A 34 31.70 13.65 -36.19
CA ASP A 34 30.60 12.72 -36.39
C ASP A 34 30.93 11.38 -35.73
N ALA A 35 30.04 10.88 -34.89
CA ALA A 35 30.11 9.58 -34.27
C ALA A 35 28.97 8.70 -34.81
N PRO A 36 29.28 7.74 -35.71
CA PRO A 36 28.29 6.74 -36.13
C PRO A 36 27.93 5.84 -34.94
N GLY A 37 26.69 5.45 -34.88
CA GLY A 37 26.19 4.60 -33.80
C GLY A 37 24.98 3.79 -34.24
N ARG A 38 24.66 2.79 -33.44
CA ARG A 38 23.48 1.96 -33.60
C ARG A 38 22.39 2.42 -32.64
N LEU A 39 21.18 2.57 -33.11
CA LEU A 39 20.03 2.95 -32.31
C LEU A 39 19.60 1.80 -31.41
N VAL A 40 19.63 2.03 -30.10
CA VAL A 40 19.24 1.06 -29.06
C VAL A 40 17.80 1.30 -28.61
N GLN A 41 17.44 2.58 -28.45
CA GLN A 41 16.15 2.99 -27.94
C GLN A 41 15.69 4.29 -28.63
N LEU A 42 14.40 4.41 -28.90
CA LEU A 42 13.80 5.62 -29.51
C LEU A 42 12.46 5.94 -28.88
N SER A 43 12.22 7.22 -28.63
CA SER A 43 10.93 7.80 -28.25
C SER A 43 10.74 9.15 -28.99
N LEU A 44 9.62 9.83 -28.75
CA LEU A 44 9.41 11.18 -29.32
C LEU A 44 10.31 12.25 -28.69
N GLU A 45 10.81 12.03 -27.49
CA GLU A 45 11.60 13.02 -26.75
C GLU A 45 13.07 12.63 -26.62
N HIS A 46 13.39 11.32 -26.68
CA HIS A 46 14.72 10.80 -26.37
C HIS A 46 15.11 9.67 -27.32
N LEU A 47 16.41 9.49 -27.45
CA LEU A 47 17.01 8.31 -28.06
C LEU A 47 18.21 7.83 -27.26
N THR A 48 18.54 6.54 -27.39
CA THR A 48 19.79 5.97 -26.88
C THR A 48 20.56 5.35 -28.04
N LEU A 49 21.82 5.72 -28.17
CA LEU A 49 22.74 5.21 -29.18
C LEU A 49 23.85 4.38 -28.55
N HIS A 50 24.22 3.30 -29.20
CA HIS A 50 25.48 2.64 -28.96
C HIS A 50 26.49 3.21 -29.97
N LEU A 51 27.43 4.03 -29.48
CA LEU A 51 28.39 4.72 -30.34
C LEU A 51 29.59 3.82 -30.63
N ASP A 52 30.05 3.82 -31.86
CA ASP A 52 31.28 3.11 -32.33
C ASP A 52 32.55 3.97 -32.10
N SER A 53 32.44 5.02 -31.28
CA SER A 53 33.51 5.97 -30.99
C SER A 53 34.27 5.63 -29.69
N ARG A 54 35.60 5.88 -29.68
CA ARG A 54 36.45 5.77 -28.48
C ARG A 54 36.32 6.96 -27.51
N SER A 55 35.84 8.11 -28.02
CA SER A 55 35.58 9.31 -27.20
C SER A 55 34.07 9.44 -26.99
N LEU A 56 33.63 9.36 -25.73
CA LEU A 56 32.23 9.56 -25.37
C LEU A 56 31.97 11.02 -25.03
N PRO A 57 30.82 11.59 -25.41
CA PRO A 57 30.44 12.96 -25.07
C PRO A 57 30.19 13.11 -23.56
N SER A 58 30.15 14.37 -23.09
CA SER A 58 29.79 14.68 -21.69
C SER A 58 28.29 14.97 -21.54
N PRO A 59 27.66 14.64 -20.40
CA PRO A 59 26.29 15.08 -20.10
C PRO A 59 26.16 16.61 -20.21
N GLY A 60 25.06 17.09 -20.81
CA GLY A 60 24.83 18.51 -21.11
C GLY A 60 25.41 18.97 -22.47
N GLN A 61 26.18 18.14 -23.16
CA GLN A 61 26.76 18.49 -24.46
C GLN A 61 25.67 18.54 -25.54
N ALA A 62 25.66 19.58 -26.35
CA ALA A 62 24.78 19.69 -27.51
C ALA A 62 25.20 18.72 -28.62
N ALA A 63 24.24 18.13 -29.29
CA ALA A 63 24.42 17.23 -30.40
C ALA A 63 23.44 17.49 -31.53
N SER A 64 23.84 17.15 -32.75
CA SER A 64 22.92 16.98 -33.88
C SER A 64 22.87 15.50 -34.23
N VAL A 65 21.66 14.92 -34.28
CA VAL A 65 21.49 13.50 -34.58
C VAL A 65 20.78 13.32 -35.91
N VAL A 66 21.39 12.60 -36.81
CA VAL A 66 20.77 12.16 -38.06
C VAL A 66 20.28 10.73 -37.88
N LEU A 67 18.98 10.53 -37.96
CA LEU A 67 18.34 9.23 -37.99
C LEU A 67 18.04 8.89 -39.42
N GLY A 68 18.40 7.69 -39.86
CA GLY A 68 18.15 7.25 -41.25
C GLY A 68 17.99 5.73 -41.37
N GLN A 69 17.31 5.32 -42.45
CA GLN A 69 17.22 3.93 -42.85
C GLN A 69 17.66 3.84 -44.31
N GLY A 70 18.97 3.71 -44.53
CA GLY A 70 19.58 3.70 -45.86
C GLY A 70 19.24 4.98 -46.63
N GLU A 71 19.01 4.86 -47.92
CA GLU A 71 18.66 5.98 -48.81
C GLU A 71 17.18 6.43 -48.72
N ARG A 72 16.36 5.71 -47.95
CA ARG A 72 14.90 5.94 -47.97
C ARG A 72 14.45 7.20 -47.23
N TRP A 73 15.13 7.56 -46.13
CA TRP A 73 14.82 8.80 -45.39
C TRP A 73 15.96 9.12 -44.42
N ALA A 74 16.16 10.38 -44.19
CA ALA A 74 17.02 10.89 -43.11
C ALA A 74 16.36 12.11 -42.47
N THR A 75 16.46 12.25 -41.14
CA THR A 75 16.02 13.42 -40.44
C THR A 75 17.10 13.85 -39.45
N SER A 76 17.43 15.15 -39.45
CA SER A 76 18.37 15.74 -38.52
C SER A 76 17.61 16.37 -37.36
N LEU A 77 18.03 16.10 -36.14
CA LEU A 77 17.40 16.52 -34.88
C LEU A 77 18.45 17.13 -33.96
N ALA A 78 18.17 18.32 -33.44
CA ALA A 78 18.97 18.87 -32.36
C ALA A 78 18.69 18.08 -31.06
N ALA A 79 19.74 17.73 -30.32
CA ALA A 79 19.65 16.96 -29.09
C ALA A 79 20.67 17.42 -28.05
N GLU A 80 20.49 17.03 -26.82
CA GLU A 80 21.39 17.25 -25.69
C GLU A 80 21.69 15.91 -25.01
N VAL A 81 22.94 15.64 -24.70
CA VAL A 81 23.36 14.44 -23.98
C VAL A 81 22.80 14.47 -22.56
N THR A 82 22.02 13.45 -22.17
CA THR A 82 21.46 13.35 -20.83
C THR A 82 22.18 12.36 -19.93
N GLU A 83 22.70 11.27 -20.52
CA GLU A 83 23.39 10.21 -19.77
C GLU A 83 24.43 9.53 -20.65
N VAL A 84 25.56 9.16 -20.04
CA VAL A 84 26.60 8.36 -20.65
C VAL A 84 26.93 7.18 -19.74
N ARG A 85 26.83 5.95 -20.25
CA ARG A 85 27.08 4.74 -19.47
C ARG A 85 28.51 4.24 -19.69
N GLY A 86 29.37 4.40 -18.66
CA GLY A 86 30.81 4.13 -18.76
C GLY A 86 31.22 2.67 -18.97
N GLY A 87 30.34 1.67 -18.77
CA GLY A 87 30.63 0.25 -19.00
C GLY A 87 30.23 -0.26 -20.40
N LYS A 88 29.46 0.53 -21.13
CA LYS A 88 29.05 0.30 -22.53
C LYS A 88 29.06 1.66 -23.21
N PRO A 89 29.46 1.77 -24.48
CA PRO A 89 29.46 3.04 -25.20
C PRO A 89 28.04 3.48 -25.57
N GLU A 90 27.13 3.51 -24.57
CA GLU A 90 25.73 3.93 -24.71
C GLU A 90 25.55 5.38 -24.25
N VAL A 91 24.99 6.20 -25.12
CA VAL A 91 24.70 7.61 -24.88
C VAL A 91 23.21 7.85 -25.04
N SER A 92 22.59 8.40 -24.01
CA SER A 92 21.19 8.84 -24.07
C SER A 92 21.14 10.34 -24.38
N LEU A 93 20.32 10.69 -25.36
CA LEU A 93 20.14 12.06 -25.83
C LEU A 93 18.66 12.44 -25.77
N ARG A 94 18.37 13.69 -25.38
CA ARG A 94 17.05 14.29 -25.41
C ARG A 94 16.96 15.24 -26.60
N PHE A 95 15.90 15.15 -27.40
CA PHE A 95 15.65 16.08 -28.48
C PHE A 95 15.33 17.49 -27.94
N VAL A 96 15.91 18.49 -28.57
CA VAL A 96 15.66 19.91 -28.24
C VAL A 96 14.66 20.46 -29.24
N SER A 97 13.41 20.66 -28.77
CA SER A 97 12.31 21.28 -29.56
C SER A 97 12.25 20.76 -31.00
N PRO A 98 12.03 19.46 -31.25
CA PRO A 98 12.02 18.94 -32.63
C PRO A 98 10.95 19.63 -33.46
N PRO A 99 11.25 20.04 -34.69
CA PRO A 99 10.26 20.56 -35.60
C PRO A 99 9.10 19.58 -35.82
N LEU A 100 7.88 20.09 -36.06
CA LEU A 100 6.69 19.24 -36.24
C LEU A 100 6.90 18.14 -37.31
N ASP A 101 7.57 18.46 -38.40
CA ASP A 101 7.86 17.50 -39.46
C ASP A 101 8.85 16.40 -39.00
N ALA A 102 9.82 16.75 -38.17
CA ALA A 102 10.73 15.78 -37.57
C ALA A 102 9.97 14.84 -36.60
N GLY A 103 9.08 15.39 -35.76
CA GLY A 103 8.20 14.60 -34.91
C GLY A 103 7.32 13.62 -35.71
N ARG A 104 6.72 14.07 -36.81
CA ARG A 104 5.94 13.20 -37.71
C ARG A 104 6.78 12.06 -38.32
N ARG A 105 8.01 12.35 -38.73
CA ARG A 105 8.92 11.32 -39.25
C ARG A 105 9.33 10.30 -38.22
N ILE A 106 9.65 10.73 -36.99
CA ILE A 106 9.95 9.84 -35.88
C ILE A 106 8.76 8.92 -35.60
N VAL A 107 7.55 9.46 -35.57
CA VAL A 107 6.31 8.68 -35.39
C VAL A 107 6.15 7.64 -36.50
N THR A 108 6.32 8.02 -37.77
CA THR A 108 6.22 7.09 -38.90
C THR A 108 7.24 5.95 -38.78
N VAL A 109 8.47 6.26 -38.36
CA VAL A 109 9.51 5.25 -38.11
C VAL A 109 9.12 4.32 -36.98
N LEU A 110 8.67 4.87 -35.86
CA LEU A 110 8.23 4.07 -34.71
C LEU A 110 7.06 3.16 -35.07
N GLU A 111 6.12 3.64 -35.87
CA GLU A 111 5.01 2.81 -36.35
C GLU A 111 5.51 1.70 -37.27
N ALA A 112 6.35 2.01 -38.26
CA ALA A 112 6.91 1.00 -39.17
C ALA A 112 7.72 -0.06 -38.40
N LEU A 113 8.54 0.33 -37.42
CA LEU A 113 9.29 -0.60 -36.59
C LEU A 113 8.37 -1.46 -35.72
N ARG A 114 7.33 -0.88 -35.21
CA ARG A 114 6.33 -1.58 -34.38
C ARG A 114 5.58 -2.63 -35.22
N ASP A 115 5.07 -2.24 -36.37
CA ASP A 115 4.26 -3.12 -37.25
C ASP A 115 5.07 -4.28 -37.77
N ASN A 116 6.37 -4.12 -37.89
CA ASN A 116 7.31 -5.19 -38.23
C ASN A 116 7.82 -5.98 -37.02
N GLY A 117 7.33 -5.72 -35.83
CA GLY A 117 7.75 -6.43 -34.60
C GLY A 117 9.18 -6.10 -34.14
N LEU A 118 9.77 -5.02 -34.65
CA LEU A 118 11.15 -4.61 -34.37
C LEU A 118 11.27 -3.68 -33.15
N LEU A 119 10.15 -3.22 -32.62
CA LEU A 119 10.11 -2.48 -31.34
C LEU A 119 9.83 -3.44 -30.19
N LEU A 120 10.79 -3.57 -29.29
CA LEU A 120 10.66 -4.37 -28.10
C LEU A 120 10.14 -3.49 -26.96
N PRO A 121 9.12 -3.95 -26.22
CA PRO A 121 8.65 -3.19 -25.05
C PRO A 121 9.78 -3.04 -24.03
N PRO A 122 9.79 -1.94 -23.25
CA PRO A 122 10.78 -1.76 -22.21
C PRO A 122 10.69 -2.90 -21.19
N GLU A 123 11.86 -3.39 -20.72
CA GLU A 123 11.90 -4.39 -19.65
C GLU A 123 11.36 -3.79 -18.36
N THR A 124 10.22 -4.26 -17.92
CA THR A 124 9.69 -3.91 -16.62
C THR A 124 10.22 -4.90 -15.59
N ARG A 125 10.98 -4.40 -14.61
CA ARG A 125 11.37 -5.23 -13.46
C ARG A 125 10.20 -5.31 -12.48
N PRO A 126 9.98 -6.47 -11.84
CA PRO A 126 8.98 -6.54 -10.79
C PRO A 126 9.39 -5.61 -9.63
N VAL A 127 8.44 -4.83 -9.11
CA VAL A 127 8.66 -3.96 -7.95
C VAL A 127 8.77 -4.78 -6.66
N TRP A 128 8.26 -6.01 -6.70
CA TRP A 128 8.30 -6.94 -5.59
C TRP A 128 8.30 -8.39 -6.12
N LYS A 129 9.08 -9.28 -5.46
CA LYS A 129 9.16 -10.70 -5.77
C LYS A 129 9.41 -11.49 -4.49
N GLU A 130 8.65 -12.56 -4.27
CA GLU A 130 8.79 -13.47 -3.13
C GLU A 130 8.74 -14.92 -3.62
N ARG A 131 9.58 -15.76 -3.03
CA ARG A 131 9.53 -17.22 -3.14
C ARG A 131 8.82 -17.77 -1.91
N ILE A 132 7.80 -18.58 -2.10
CA ILE A 132 6.93 -19.12 -1.06
C ILE A 132 7.03 -20.64 -1.13
N ASP A 133 7.59 -21.24 -0.09
CA ASP A 133 7.84 -22.70 0.05
C ASP A 133 7.10 -23.33 1.25
N ARG A 134 6.46 -22.49 2.10
CA ARG A 134 5.62 -23.01 3.19
C ARG A 134 4.39 -23.68 2.61
N LYS A 135 4.30 -25.03 2.81
CA LYS A 135 3.23 -25.86 2.25
C LYS A 135 1.82 -25.29 2.45
N GLU A 136 1.53 -24.79 3.64
CA GLU A 136 0.21 -24.23 3.97
C GLU A 136 -0.11 -22.95 3.16
N ARG A 137 0.91 -22.08 2.93
CA ARG A 137 0.75 -20.90 2.09
C ARG A 137 0.55 -21.28 0.62
N VAL A 138 1.35 -22.22 0.12
CA VAL A 138 1.25 -22.71 -1.27
C VAL A 138 -0.14 -23.30 -1.51
N LEU A 139 -0.63 -24.19 -0.63
CA LEU A 139 -1.97 -24.77 -0.75
C LEU A 139 -3.06 -23.70 -0.74
N ARG A 140 -2.97 -22.72 0.16
CA ARG A 140 -3.94 -21.61 0.26
C ARG A 140 -3.98 -20.77 -1.02
N ILE A 141 -2.80 -20.45 -1.59
CA ILE A 141 -2.71 -19.72 -2.84
C ILE A 141 -3.38 -20.50 -3.98
N CYS A 142 -3.08 -21.80 -4.11
CA CYS A 142 -3.67 -22.65 -5.14
C CYS A 142 -5.19 -22.79 -4.97
N GLU A 143 -5.68 -23.00 -3.75
CA GLU A 143 -7.12 -23.02 -3.43
C GLU A 143 -7.79 -21.69 -3.84
N ALA A 144 -7.18 -20.55 -3.51
CA ALA A 144 -7.71 -19.23 -3.84
C ALA A 144 -7.72 -18.96 -5.35
N LEU A 145 -6.71 -19.43 -6.10
CA LEU A 145 -6.69 -19.34 -7.56
C LEU A 145 -7.90 -20.07 -8.16
N VAL A 146 -8.21 -21.26 -7.68
CA VAL A 146 -9.36 -22.06 -8.15
C VAL A 146 -10.69 -21.44 -7.69
N GLY A 147 -10.80 -21.07 -6.42
CA GLY A 147 -12.04 -20.52 -5.85
C GLY A 147 -12.54 -19.24 -6.55
N ARG A 148 -11.65 -18.51 -7.22
CA ARG A 148 -12.01 -17.34 -8.05
C ARG A 148 -11.86 -17.57 -9.55
N GLN A 149 -11.63 -18.82 -9.98
CA GLN A 149 -11.43 -19.15 -11.40
C GLN A 149 -10.35 -18.27 -12.04
N ALA A 150 -9.19 -18.18 -11.40
CA ALA A 150 -8.11 -17.31 -11.83
C ALA A 150 -7.69 -17.63 -13.26
N ARG A 151 -7.60 -16.60 -14.10
CA ARG A 151 -7.03 -16.69 -15.45
C ARG A 151 -5.51 -16.71 -15.36
N GLY A 152 -4.89 -17.28 -16.39
CA GLY A 152 -3.44 -17.33 -16.49
C GLY A 152 -2.96 -17.61 -17.90
N VAL A 153 -1.65 -17.78 -18.04
CA VAL A 153 -0.98 -18.13 -19.29
C VAL A 153 0.05 -19.22 -19.01
N ALA A 154 -0.08 -20.34 -19.68
CA ALA A 154 0.96 -21.36 -19.74
C ALA A 154 2.01 -20.96 -20.78
N ARG A 155 3.29 -20.94 -20.40
CA ARG A 155 4.43 -20.57 -21.26
C ARG A 155 5.40 -21.72 -21.38
N THR A 156 5.71 -22.12 -22.62
CA THR A 156 6.78 -23.09 -22.88
C THR A 156 8.15 -22.39 -22.92
N PRO A 157 9.25 -23.13 -22.75
CA PRO A 157 10.59 -22.60 -22.96
C PRO A 157 10.80 -22.02 -24.36
N GLN A 158 10.06 -22.49 -25.36
CA GLN A 158 10.10 -22.01 -26.74
C GLN A 158 9.25 -20.74 -26.96
N GLY A 159 8.62 -20.21 -25.90
CA GLY A 159 7.84 -18.97 -25.96
C GLY A 159 6.38 -19.12 -26.40
N GLN A 160 5.89 -20.34 -26.64
CA GLN A 160 4.48 -20.59 -26.91
C GLN A 160 3.63 -20.20 -25.69
N LYS A 161 2.47 -19.58 -25.92
CA LYS A 161 1.54 -19.13 -24.88
C LYS A 161 0.17 -19.72 -25.11
N VAL A 162 -0.42 -20.28 -24.05
CA VAL A 162 -1.79 -20.80 -24.05
C VAL A 162 -2.54 -20.18 -22.86
N CYS A 163 -3.72 -19.60 -23.12
CA CYS A 163 -4.57 -19.10 -22.04
C CYS A 163 -5.15 -20.25 -21.21
N VAL A 164 -5.23 -20.04 -19.91
CA VAL A 164 -5.71 -21.06 -18.96
C VAL A 164 -6.62 -20.46 -17.89
N THR A 165 -7.48 -21.30 -17.29
CA THR A 165 -8.34 -20.93 -16.18
C THR A 165 -8.29 -22.02 -15.11
N ALA A 166 -8.08 -21.62 -13.85
CA ALA A 166 -8.10 -22.54 -12.71
C ALA A 166 -9.54 -23.02 -12.45
N VAL A 167 -9.76 -24.33 -12.33
CA VAL A 167 -11.12 -24.92 -12.26
C VAL A 167 -11.32 -25.95 -11.17
N HIS A 168 -10.27 -26.62 -10.70
CA HIS A 168 -10.38 -27.69 -9.71
C HIS A 168 -9.21 -27.67 -8.72
N PHE A 169 -9.49 -27.98 -7.45
CA PHE A 169 -8.47 -28.12 -6.40
C PHE A 169 -8.81 -29.28 -5.47
N ASP A 170 -7.89 -30.23 -5.36
CA ASP A 170 -7.95 -31.36 -4.44
C ASP A 170 -6.82 -31.23 -3.42
N ALA A 171 -7.16 -30.66 -2.26
CA ALA A 171 -6.20 -30.45 -1.17
C ALA A 171 -5.69 -31.78 -0.57
N HIS A 172 -6.51 -32.85 -0.61
CA HIS A 172 -6.16 -34.13 -0.02
C HIS A 172 -5.04 -34.84 -0.80
N ASN A 173 -5.18 -34.86 -2.14
CA ASN A 173 -4.22 -35.46 -3.04
C ASN A 173 -3.15 -34.48 -3.54
N GLY A 174 -3.21 -33.21 -3.12
CA GLY A 174 -2.27 -32.17 -3.55
C GLY A 174 -2.31 -31.94 -5.07
N ARG A 175 -3.49 -31.90 -5.67
CA ARG A 175 -3.67 -31.76 -7.12
C ARG A 175 -4.53 -30.55 -7.44
N MET A 176 -4.25 -29.89 -8.59
CA MET A 176 -5.06 -28.82 -9.13
C MET A 176 -5.34 -29.02 -10.61
N GLY A 177 -6.50 -28.55 -11.08
CA GLY A 177 -6.97 -28.68 -12.45
C GLY A 177 -7.13 -27.33 -13.13
N TRP A 178 -6.73 -27.29 -14.39
CA TRP A 178 -6.80 -26.12 -15.24
C TRP A 178 -7.48 -26.42 -16.56
N ARG A 179 -8.30 -25.49 -17.04
CA ARG A 179 -8.87 -25.52 -18.39
C ARG A 179 -7.92 -24.76 -19.31
N PHE A 180 -7.50 -25.39 -20.39
CA PHE A 180 -6.66 -24.80 -21.43
C PHE A 180 -7.53 -24.36 -22.63
N GLU A 181 -7.27 -23.15 -23.14
CA GLU A 181 -7.91 -22.63 -24.38
C GLU A 181 -7.11 -23.00 -25.63
N GLY A 182 -6.36 -24.09 -25.61
CA GLY A 182 -5.52 -24.60 -26.67
C GLY A 182 -4.84 -25.89 -26.27
N PRO A 183 -3.94 -26.44 -27.12
CA PRO A 183 -3.27 -27.70 -26.84
C PRO A 183 -2.39 -27.60 -25.60
N LEU A 184 -2.35 -28.71 -24.84
CA LEU A 184 -1.44 -28.84 -23.71
C LEU A 184 0.03 -28.74 -24.20
N PRO A 185 0.85 -27.86 -23.60
CA PRO A 185 2.28 -27.78 -23.89
C PRO A 185 2.97 -29.13 -23.65
N GLN A 186 3.86 -29.54 -24.55
CA GLN A 186 4.69 -30.74 -24.35
C GLN A 186 5.89 -30.42 -23.47
N GLY A 187 6.14 -31.25 -22.45
CA GLY A 187 7.23 -31.10 -21.49
C GLY A 187 6.96 -30.06 -20.40
N PRO A 188 7.99 -29.70 -19.62
CA PRO A 188 7.86 -28.72 -18.55
C PRO A 188 7.48 -27.33 -19.06
N PHE A 189 6.60 -26.64 -18.33
CA PHE A 189 6.20 -25.26 -18.64
C PHE A 189 5.96 -24.45 -17.38
N VAL A 190 5.93 -23.13 -17.51
CA VAL A 190 5.58 -22.22 -16.44
C VAL A 190 4.15 -21.75 -16.62
N LEU A 191 3.35 -21.83 -15.57
CA LEU A 191 2.01 -21.28 -15.53
C LEU A 191 2.04 -19.97 -14.75
N GLU A 192 1.71 -18.87 -15.42
CA GLU A 192 1.54 -17.53 -14.81
C GLU A 192 0.07 -17.32 -14.50
N ALA A 193 -0.33 -17.50 -13.25
CA ALA A 193 -1.70 -17.26 -12.79
C ALA A 193 -1.86 -15.85 -12.25
N PHE A 194 -2.93 -15.15 -12.63
CA PHE A 194 -3.19 -13.79 -12.17
C PHE A 194 -3.86 -13.82 -10.80
N GLY A 195 -3.15 -13.30 -9.79
CA GLY A 195 -3.61 -13.03 -8.45
C GLY A 195 -4.59 -11.84 -8.37
N TYR A 196 -4.85 -11.36 -7.17
CA TYR A 196 -5.66 -10.16 -6.96
C TYR A 196 -4.91 -8.90 -7.42
N SER A 197 -3.63 -8.80 -7.08
CA SER A 197 -2.73 -7.71 -7.49
C SER A 197 -1.34 -8.19 -7.92
N SER A 198 -1.12 -9.51 -7.90
CA SER A 198 0.14 -10.17 -8.20
C SER A 198 0.02 -11.19 -9.32
N VAL A 199 1.12 -11.72 -9.76
CA VAL A 199 1.21 -12.87 -10.66
C VAL A 199 1.91 -13.99 -9.90
N VAL A 200 1.32 -15.18 -9.94
CA VAL A 200 1.86 -16.40 -9.32
C VAL A 200 2.47 -17.27 -10.42
N HIS A 201 3.74 -17.56 -10.30
CA HIS A 201 4.44 -18.53 -11.15
C HIS A 201 4.39 -19.91 -10.51
N LEU A 202 3.92 -20.88 -11.28
CA LEU A 202 3.89 -22.29 -10.94
C LEU A 202 4.74 -23.03 -11.96
N GLU A 203 5.80 -23.69 -11.53
CA GLU A 203 6.60 -24.58 -12.39
C GLU A 203 5.92 -25.93 -12.47
N ILE A 204 5.55 -26.37 -13.68
CA ILE A 204 4.75 -27.57 -13.93
C ILE A 204 5.58 -28.61 -14.67
N HIS A 205 5.65 -29.82 -14.09
CA HIS A 205 6.44 -30.94 -14.62
C HIS A 205 5.59 -32.17 -14.97
N ASP A 206 4.36 -32.28 -14.44
CA ASP A 206 3.56 -33.51 -14.44
C ASP A 206 2.11 -33.33 -14.94
N ALA A 207 1.88 -32.39 -15.86
CA ALA A 207 0.55 -32.11 -16.39
C ALA A 207 -0.01 -33.30 -17.22
N ARG A 208 -1.29 -33.67 -16.97
CA ARG A 208 -2.01 -34.72 -17.68
C ARG A 208 -3.46 -34.33 -17.92
N GLU A 209 -4.01 -34.68 -19.08
CA GLU A 209 -5.44 -34.51 -19.33
C GLU A 209 -6.24 -35.59 -18.59
N GLU A 210 -7.19 -35.17 -17.75
CA GLU A 210 -8.10 -36.02 -17.02
C GLU A 210 -9.50 -35.33 -16.97
N ALA A 211 -10.54 -36.06 -17.32
CA ALA A 211 -11.93 -35.61 -17.23
C ALA A 211 -12.24 -34.20 -17.84
N GLY A 212 -11.52 -33.82 -18.91
CA GLY A 212 -11.70 -32.53 -19.60
C GLY A 212 -10.95 -31.35 -18.98
N TRP A 213 -10.08 -31.63 -18.02
CA TRP A 213 -9.15 -30.68 -17.43
C TRP A 213 -7.70 -31.14 -17.59
N VAL A 214 -6.77 -30.21 -17.45
CA VAL A 214 -5.36 -30.57 -17.27
C VAL A 214 -5.07 -30.61 -15.78
N MET A 215 -4.87 -31.79 -15.25
CA MET A 215 -4.51 -32.04 -13.85
C MET A 215 -3.01 -32.01 -13.67
N MET A 216 -2.54 -31.41 -12.58
CA MET A 216 -1.14 -31.30 -12.20
C MET A 216 -0.97 -31.36 -10.69
N SER A 217 0.19 -31.75 -10.21
CA SER A 217 0.52 -31.68 -8.79
C SER A 217 0.63 -30.23 -8.33
N VAL A 218 0.18 -29.93 -7.11
CA VAL A 218 0.47 -28.66 -6.47
C VAL A 218 1.98 -28.55 -6.28
N PRO A 219 2.63 -27.48 -6.77
CA PRO A 219 4.07 -27.34 -6.63
C PRO A 219 4.49 -27.22 -5.15
N THR A 220 5.71 -27.60 -4.84
CA THR A 220 6.29 -27.47 -3.49
C THR A 220 6.60 -26.02 -3.15
N GLU A 221 6.76 -25.17 -4.16
CA GLU A 221 6.99 -23.74 -4.02
C GLU A 221 6.30 -22.97 -5.14
N VAL A 222 6.03 -21.70 -4.88
CA VAL A 222 5.52 -20.75 -5.87
C VAL A 222 6.34 -19.47 -5.81
N VAL A 223 6.50 -18.83 -6.96
CA VAL A 223 7.08 -17.49 -7.03
C VAL A 223 5.97 -16.49 -7.29
N ARG A 224 5.79 -15.55 -6.39
CA ARG A 224 4.83 -14.46 -6.54
C ARG A 224 5.58 -13.18 -6.87
N TYR A 225 5.06 -12.36 -7.80
CA TYR A 225 5.65 -11.08 -8.13
C TYR A 225 4.62 -10.04 -8.55
N ARG A 226 4.99 -8.77 -8.45
CA ARG A 226 4.21 -7.61 -8.89
C ARG A 226 5.08 -6.67 -9.71
N HIS A 227 4.43 -6.05 -10.69
CA HIS A 227 5.01 -4.94 -11.46
C HIS A 227 4.51 -3.56 -10.99
N ARG A 228 3.62 -3.51 -10.00
CA ARG A 228 2.98 -2.28 -9.51
C ARG A 228 2.75 -2.35 -8.00
N TRP A 229 2.88 -1.24 -7.34
CA TRP A 229 2.51 -1.13 -5.93
C TRP A 229 1.00 -1.06 -5.73
N LEU A 230 0.29 -0.32 -6.61
CA LEU A 230 -1.14 -0.13 -6.53
C LEU A 230 -1.90 -1.14 -7.40
N ARG A 231 -2.95 -1.68 -6.84
CA ARG A 231 -3.89 -2.52 -7.60
C ARG A 231 -4.58 -1.70 -8.69
N ARG A 232 -4.86 -2.34 -9.80
CA ARG A 232 -5.76 -1.85 -10.84
C ARG A 232 -6.99 -2.73 -10.90
N ALA A 233 -8.15 -2.10 -11.11
CA ALA A 233 -9.41 -2.80 -11.29
C ALA A 233 -10.14 -2.28 -12.53
N PRO A 234 -10.90 -3.13 -13.22
CA PRO A 234 -11.84 -2.65 -14.23
C PRO A 234 -12.87 -1.73 -13.56
N PRO A 235 -13.33 -0.67 -14.25
CA PRO A 235 -14.39 0.17 -13.71
C PRO A 235 -15.67 -0.67 -13.51
N SER A 236 -16.42 -0.38 -12.43
CA SER A 236 -17.69 -1.04 -12.12
C SER A 236 -18.85 -0.53 -12.97
N SER A 237 -18.70 0.64 -13.60
CA SER A 237 -19.63 1.24 -14.56
C SER A 237 -18.85 1.88 -15.71
N PRO A 238 -19.51 2.15 -16.86
CA PRO A 238 -18.84 2.72 -18.03
C PRO A 238 -18.09 4.00 -17.70
N CYS A 239 -16.80 3.98 -17.98
CA CYS A 239 -15.88 5.10 -17.78
C CYS A 239 -15.12 5.36 -19.08
N THR A 240 -15.06 6.62 -19.52
CA THR A 240 -14.38 7.01 -20.76
C THR A 240 -13.32 8.03 -20.48
N LEU A 241 -12.24 7.98 -21.25
CA LEU A 241 -11.23 9.02 -21.28
C LEU A 241 -11.25 9.75 -22.63
N SER A 242 -10.83 11.01 -22.61
CA SER A 242 -10.62 11.80 -23.82
C SER A 242 -9.37 12.67 -23.68
N PHE A 243 -8.69 12.87 -24.79
CA PHE A 243 -7.51 13.73 -24.90
C PHE A 243 -7.35 14.25 -26.32
N ASP A 244 -6.61 15.35 -26.48
CA ASP A 244 -6.27 15.87 -27.80
C ASP A 244 -5.18 15.00 -28.43
N HIS A 245 -5.33 14.72 -29.72
CA HIS A 245 -4.37 13.89 -30.45
C HIS A 245 -2.98 14.55 -30.42
N PRO A 246 -1.88 13.81 -30.18
CA PRO A 246 -0.55 14.38 -29.98
C PRO A 246 -0.03 15.23 -31.15
N LEU A 247 -0.40 14.88 -32.38
CA LEU A 247 0.03 15.60 -33.59
C LEU A 247 -1.05 16.52 -34.18
N TRP A 248 -2.32 16.25 -33.90
CA TRP A 248 -3.46 17.02 -34.42
C TRP A 248 -4.38 17.46 -33.27
N PRO A 249 -4.04 18.54 -32.54
CA PRO A 249 -4.80 18.97 -31.35
C PRO A 249 -6.30 19.23 -31.58
N GLN A 250 -6.69 19.45 -32.85
CA GLN A 250 -8.10 19.60 -33.23
C GLN A 250 -8.85 18.25 -33.26
N VAL A 251 -8.15 17.12 -33.19
CA VAL A 251 -8.75 15.79 -33.15
C VAL A 251 -8.82 15.33 -31.72
N HIS A 252 -10.03 15.11 -31.22
CA HIS A 252 -10.27 14.60 -29.88
C HIS A 252 -10.40 13.08 -29.92
N VAL A 253 -9.46 12.39 -29.27
CA VAL A 253 -9.50 10.93 -29.10
C VAL A 253 -10.36 10.60 -27.90
N ARG A 254 -11.30 9.65 -28.07
CA ARG A 254 -12.13 9.14 -26.97
C ARG A 254 -12.07 7.61 -26.91
N ARG A 255 -11.78 7.06 -25.72
CA ARG A 255 -11.61 5.61 -25.52
C ARG A 255 -12.26 5.15 -24.22
N PRO A 256 -12.80 3.92 -24.16
CA PRO A 256 -13.25 3.33 -22.90
C PRO A 256 -12.06 2.98 -22.02
N VAL A 257 -12.19 3.25 -20.71
CA VAL A 257 -11.20 2.86 -19.70
C VAL A 257 -11.35 1.35 -19.42
N LEU A 258 -10.25 0.60 -19.50
CA LEU A 258 -10.19 -0.83 -19.22
C LEU A 258 -9.95 -1.13 -17.75
N ASP A 259 -9.03 -0.40 -17.15
CA ASP A 259 -8.72 -0.47 -15.73
C ASP A 259 -8.19 0.87 -15.22
N LEU A 260 -8.33 1.07 -13.92
CA LEU A 260 -7.89 2.27 -13.23
C LEU A 260 -7.32 1.95 -11.85
N SER A 261 -6.54 2.88 -11.31
CA SER A 261 -5.97 2.90 -9.97
C SER A 261 -5.78 4.35 -9.53
N TYR A 262 -5.38 4.58 -8.29
CA TYR A 262 -5.12 5.94 -7.77
C TYR A 262 -4.08 6.73 -8.58
N GLU A 263 -3.11 6.08 -9.23
CA GLU A 263 -2.01 6.74 -9.96
C GLU A 263 -1.99 6.40 -11.46
N GLY A 264 -2.98 5.70 -11.98
CA GLY A 264 -2.97 5.36 -13.40
C GLY A 264 -4.21 4.68 -13.92
N LEU A 265 -4.28 4.60 -15.25
CA LEU A 265 -5.35 3.94 -15.98
C LEU A 265 -4.82 3.22 -17.22
N ALA A 266 -5.66 2.41 -17.83
CA ALA A 266 -5.37 1.81 -19.14
C ALA A 266 -6.61 1.78 -20.03
N PHE A 267 -6.37 1.74 -21.34
CA PHE A 267 -7.37 1.66 -22.38
C PHE A 267 -6.81 0.93 -23.62
N MET A 268 -7.66 0.60 -24.58
CA MET A 268 -7.21 0.12 -25.89
C MET A 268 -6.93 1.28 -26.81
N THR A 269 -5.72 1.29 -27.40
CA THR A 269 -5.38 2.23 -28.46
C THR A 269 -5.77 1.63 -29.83
N GLU A 270 -6.11 2.49 -30.77
CA GLU A 270 -6.28 2.11 -32.18
C GLU A 270 -4.96 2.30 -32.91
N PRO A 271 -4.38 1.21 -33.45
CA PRO A 271 -3.13 1.28 -34.19
C PRO A 271 -3.24 2.25 -35.38
N GLY A 272 -2.24 3.12 -35.52
CA GLY A 272 -2.19 4.11 -36.60
C GLY A 272 -3.06 5.36 -36.39
N GLU A 273 -3.98 5.37 -35.42
CA GLU A 273 -4.84 6.52 -35.14
C GLU A 273 -4.39 7.35 -33.94
N ASP A 274 -4.08 6.69 -32.81
CA ASP A 274 -3.80 7.41 -31.56
C ASP A 274 -2.36 7.90 -31.41
N LEU A 275 -1.43 7.31 -32.11
CA LEU A 275 0.02 7.62 -32.14
C LEU A 275 0.65 7.82 -30.77
N LEU A 276 0.33 6.94 -29.83
CA LEU A 276 0.82 6.98 -28.45
C LEU A 276 2.09 6.15 -28.29
N TYR A 277 3.05 6.66 -27.51
CA TYR A 277 4.34 6.01 -27.23
C TYR A 277 4.72 6.16 -25.77
N PRO A 278 5.40 5.18 -25.17
CA PRO A 278 5.95 5.31 -23.83
C PRO A 278 6.80 6.57 -23.68
N GLY A 279 6.53 7.34 -22.61
CA GLY A 279 7.15 8.63 -22.36
C GLY A 279 6.36 9.84 -22.91
N LEU A 280 5.38 9.62 -23.78
CA LEU A 280 4.53 10.70 -24.27
C LEU A 280 3.72 11.30 -23.12
N ARG A 281 3.79 12.62 -22.96
CA ARG A 281 3.03 13.37 -21.99
C ARG A 281 1.80 13.99 -22.61
N GLN A 282 0.66 13.74 -21.98
CA GLN A 282 -0.60 14.41 -22.29
C GLN A 282 -0.83 15.51 -21.24
N PRO A 283 -0.80 16.78 -21.64
CA PRO A 283 -0.93 17.90 -20.69
C PRO A 283 -2.31 17.92 -20.05
N VAL A 284 -3.33 17.49 -20.78
CA VAL A 284 -4.71 17.32 -20.31
C VAL A 284 -5.29 16.02 -20.84
N LEU A 285 -5.72 15.18 -19.91
CA LEU A 285 -6.54 14.00 -20.12
C LEU A 285 -7.82 14.20 -19.31
N GLU A 286 -8.97 14.05 -19.92
CA GLU A 286 -10.25 14.11 -19.23
C GLU A 286 -10.83 12.71 -19.04
N VAL A 287 -11.25 12.39 -17.82
CA VAL A 287 -11.92 11.13 -17.50
C VAL A 287 -13.34 11.43 -17.07
N ALA A 288 -14.31 10.81 -17.75
CA ALA A 288 -15.73 11.03 -17.54
C ALA A 288 -16.45 9.73 -17.18
N MET A 289 -17.40 9.83 -16.28
CA MET A 289 -18.31 8.78 -15.85
C MET A 289 -19.71 9.36 -15.73
N GLU A 290 -20.71 8.55 -16.04
CA GLU A 290 -22.11 8.97 -15.90
C GLU A 290 -22.43 9.35 -14.45
N GLY A 291 -23.09 10.49 -14.27
CA GLY A 291 -23.49 11.00 -12.95
C GLY A 291 -22.36 11.70 -12.15
N MET A 292 -21.16 11.83 -12.70
CA MET A 292 -20.05 12.57 -12.09
C MET A 292 -19.51 13.66 -13.02
N ALA A 293 -19.01 14.74 -12.45
CA ALA A 293 -18.30 15.77 -13.21
C ALA A 293 -17.00 15.17 -13.80
N PRO A 294 -16.66 15.51 -15.06
CA PRO A 294 -15.42 15.07 -15.67
C PRO A 294 -14.18 15.52 -14.88
N VAL A 295 -13.20 14.64 -14.76
CA VAL A 295 -11.96 14.90 -14.01
C VAL A 295 -10.83 15.13 -15.00
N ARG A 296 -10.13 16.27 -14.86
CA ARG A 296 -8.99 16.64 -15.71
C ARG A 296 -7.67 16.31 -15.02
N LEU A 297 -6.79 15.61 -15.76
CA LEU A 297 -5.54 15.05 -15.28
C LEU A 297 -4.39 15.37 -16.25
N ARG A 298 -3.16 15.39 -15.76
CA ARG A 298 -1.97 15.19 -16.58
C ARG A 298 -1.70 13.71 -16.68
N ALA A 299 -1.28 13.25 -17.86
CA ALA A 299 -0.97 11.84 -18.05
C ALA A 299 0.37 11.64 -18.75
N GLU A 300 0.99 10.49 -18.52
CA GLU A 300 2.19 10.04 -19.21
C GLU A 300 2.02 8.58 -19.61
N VAL A 301 2.24 8.26 -20.89
CA VAL A 301 2.21 6.89 -21.39
C VAL A 301 3.36 6.10 -20.78
N ARG A 302 3.06 5.00 -20.09
CA ARG A 302 4.07 4.15 -19.44
C ARG A 302 4.41 2.90 -20.24
N ASN A 303 3.42 2.29 -20.81
CA ASN A 303 3.64 1.10 -21.64
C ASN A 303 2.54 0.94 -22.68
N ILE A 304 2.90 0.32 -23.81
CA ILE A 304 1.96 -0.16 -24.80
C ILE A 304 2.28 -1.63 -25.05
N SER A 305 1.28 -2.50 -24.94
CA SER A 305 1.42 -3.95 -25.11
C SER A 305 0.28 -4.51 -25.95
N GLY A 306 0.52 -5.63 -26.63
CA GLY A 306 -0.46 -6.29 -27.50
C GLY A 306 0.03 -6.46 -28.92
N THR A 307 -0.87 -6.83 -29.82
CA THR A 307 -0.61 -7.08 -31.24
C THR A 307 -1.11 -5.92 -32.10
N ALA A 308 -0.84 -5.96 -33.41
CA ALA A 308 -1.38 -5.00 -34.37
C ALA A 308 -2.92 -4.94 -34.38
N ALA A 309 -3.61 -6.05 -34.03
CA ALA A 309 -5.08 -6.10 -33.96
C ALA A 309 -5.68 -5.38 -32.73
N GLY A 310 -4.87 -5.06 -31.72
CA GLY A 310 -5.32 -4.34 -30.53
C GLY A 310 -4.18 -4.16 -29.53
N ARG A 311 -4.02 -2.95 -29.03
CA ARG A 311 -2.95 -2.58 -28.09
C ARG A 311 -3.52 -1.93 -26.86
N ARG A 312 -3.08 -2.41 -25.71
CA ARG A 312 -3.38 -1.83 -24.42
C ARG A 312 -2.34 -0.75 -24.08
N CYS A 313 -2.79 0.48 -23.93
CA CYS A 313 -1.99 1.60 -23.45
C CYS A 313 -2.19 1.77 -21.93
N GLY A 314 -1.11 1.77 -21.18
CA GLY A 314 -1.09 2.10 -19.75
C GLY A 314 -0.51 3.48 -19.54
N MET A 315 -1.23 4.33 -18.79
CA MET A 315 -0.81 5.68 -18.43
C MET A 315 -0.66 5.82 -16.91
N SER A 316 0.35 6.60 -16.48
CA SER A 316 0.32 7.22 -15.15
C SER A 316 -0.43 8.54 -15.24
N VAL A 317 -1.20 8.86 -14.20
CA VAL A 317 -1.99 10.10 -14.15
C VAL A 317 -1.68 10.90 -12.90
N ARG A 318 -1.77 12.23 -13.03
CA ARG A 318 -1.63 13.16 -11.91
C ARG A 318 -2.70 14.23 -12.02
N PRO A 319 -3.44 14.53 -10.95
CA PRO A 319 -4.38 15.64 -10.91
C PRO A 319 -3.68 16.98 -11.19
N LEU A 320 -4.43 17.92 -11.78
CA LEU A 320 -3.91 19.26 -12.09
C LEU A 320 -3.75 20.11 -10.82
N ASP A 321 -4.66 19.94 -9.86
CA ASP A 321 -4.76 20.70 -8.62
C ASP A 321 -5.37 19.86 -7.48
N ALA A 322 -5.60 20.48 -6.33
CA ALA A 322 -6.16 19.83 -5.15
C ALA A 322 -7.63 19.41 -5.32
N GLU A 323 -8.42 20.16 -6.09
CA GLU A 323 -9.81 19.82 -6.39
C GLU A 323 -9.88 18.61 -7.33
N GLY A 324 -9.09 18.62 -8.40
CA GLY A 324 -8.92 17.47 -9.29
C GLY A 324 -8.41 16.23 -8.55
N ALA A 325 -7.56 16.41 -7.52
CA ALA A 325 -7.10 15.30 -6.70
C ALA A 325 -8.23 14.65 -5.89
N ARG A 326 -9.13 15.46 -5.32
CA ARG A 326 -10.34 14.97 -4.63
C ARG A 326 -11.29 14.28 -5.60
N ALA A 327 -11.58 14.94 -6.74
CA ALA A 327 -12.46 14.40 -7.76
C ALA A 327 -11.95 13.09 -8.36
N TRP A 328 -10.65 13.01 -8.67
CA TRP A 328 -10.00 11.77 -9.15
C TRP A 328 -10.11 10.64 -8.12
N ARG A 329 -9.80 10.95 -6.87
CA ARG A 329 -9.91 9.98 -5.78
C ARG A 329 -11.35 9.47 -5.65
N ALA A 330 -12.33 10.34 -5.62
CA ALA A 330 -13.74 9.99 -5.53
C ALA A 330 -14.18 9.09 -6.71
N LEU A 331 -13.76 9.42 -7.94
CA LEU A 331 -14.03 8.61 -9.13
C LEU A 331 -13.43 7.21 -9.00
N VAL A 332 -12.12 7.12 -8.68
CA VAL A 332 -11.42 5.84 -8.53
C VAL A 332 -12.10 4.99 -7.45
N GLU A 333 -12.44 5.60 -6.32
CA GLU A 333 -13.07 4.93 -5.20
C GLU A 333 -14.47 4.42 -5.53
N ALA A 334 -15.28 5.21 -6.24
CA ALA A 334 -16.60 4.77 -6.70
C ALA A 334 -16.50 3.56 -7.64
N GLN A 335 -15.45 3.49 -8.46
CA GLN A 335 -15.27 2.43 -9.43
C GLN A 335 -14.64 1.16 -8.83
N MET A 336 -13.64 1.31 -7.97
CA MET A 336 -12.94 0.18 -7.36
C MET A 336 -13.68 -0.45 -6.18
N HIS A 337 -14.53 0.34 -5.50
CA HIS A 337 -15.19 -0.05 -4.26
C HIS A 337 -16.69 0.31 -4.26
N PRO A 338 -17.47 -0.17 -5.24
CA PRO A 338 -18.87 0.24 -5.41
C PRO A 338 -19.78 -0.14 -4.23
N SER A 339 -19.40 -1.15 -3.45
CA SER A 339 -20.17 -1.65 -2.29
C SER A 339 -19.95 -0.85 -1.00
N THR A 340 -18.97 0.08 -0.98
CA THR A 340 -18.57 0.81 0.24
C THR A 340 -18.66 2.31 0.07
N ARG A 341 -18.75 3.03 1.18
CA ARG A 341 -18.77 4.50 1.23
C ARG A 341 -17.81 5.01 2.30
N VAL A 342 -17.29 6.22 2.11
CA VAL A 342 -16.53 6.99 3.11
C VAL A 342 -17.30 8.24 3.50
N GLU A 343 -17.93 8.89 2.52
CA GLU A 343 -18.71 10.09 2.71
C GLU A 343 -20.15 9.79 3.10
N GLY A 344 -20.80 10.71 3.80
CA GLY A 344 -22.19 10.63 4.24
C GLY A 344 -22.32 10.59 5.77
N ASP A 345 -23.47 10.98 6.27
CA ASP A 345 -23.81 10.90 7.69
C ASP A 345 -24.16 9.46 8.09
N TRP A 346 -23.16 8.75 8.59
CA TRP A 346 -23.27 7.38 9.05
C TRP A 346 -23.16 7.23 10.58
N GLY A 347 -23.16 8.31 11.34
CA GLY A 347 -22.97 8.31 12.79
C GLY A 347 -23.94 7.39 13.53
N ASP A 348 -25.23 7.64 13.37
CA ASP A 348 -26.31 6.84 13.97
C ASP A 348 -26.29 5.38 13.54
N ALA A 349 -26.12 5.14 12.24
CA ALA A 349 -26.09 3.78 11.70
C ALA A 349 -24.87 3.00 12.21
N THR A 350 -23.73 3.67 12.35
CA THR A 350 -22.51 3.07 12.91
C THR A 350 -22.68 2.73 14.39
N TRP A 351 -23.28 3.63 15.18
CA TRP A 351 -23.54 3.38 16.59
C TRP A 351 -24.48 2.17 16.80
N LYS A 352 -25.56 2.10 16.03
CA LYS A 352 -26.46 0.94 16.01
C LYS A 352 -25.75 -0.35 15.63
N LEU A 353 -24.82 -0.28 14.64
CA LEU A 353 -24.01 -1.42 14.26
C LEU A 353 -23.11 -1.86 15.42
N PHE A 354 -22.47 -0.96 16.17
CA PHE A 354 -21.65 -1.30 17.33
C PHE A 354 -22.47 -1.99 18.43
N GLN A 355 -23.68 -1.50 18.72
CA GLN A 355 -24.58 -2.13 19.66
C GLN A 355 -25.03 -3.53 19.22
N GLY A 356 -25.40 -3.68 17.94
CA GLY A 356 -25.93 -4.94 17.40
C GLY A 356 -24.88 -6.01 17.08
N SER A 357 -23.63 -5.62 16.87
CA SER A 357 -22.55 -6.54 16.46
C SER A 357 -21.79 -7.17 17.64
N GLY A 358 -22.05 -6.72 18.87
CA GLY A 358 -21.25 -7.10 20.03
C GLY A 358 -19.92 -6.37 20.11
N TYR A 359 -19.71 -5.29 19.36
CA TYR A 359 -18.48 -4.50 19.38
C TYR A 359 -18.15 -3.98 20.79
N PHE A 360 -19.15 -3.61 21.59
CA PHE A 360 -18.99 -3.16 22.97
C PHE A 360 -18.78 -4.29 24.00
N GLY A 361 -18.78 -5.54 23.57
CA GLY A 361 -18.71 -6.71 24.45
C GLY A 361 -17.30 -6.99 25.01
N LEU A 362 -16.66 -6.01 25.65
CA LEU A 362 -15.43 -6.24 26.40
C LEU A 362 -15.72 -6.89 27.78
N PRO A 363 -14.79 -7.67 28.34
CA PRO A 363 -14.94 -8.18 29.70
C PRO A 363 -15.29 -7.08 30.71
N GLY A 364 -16.34 -7.27 31.49
CA GLY A 364 -16.78 -6.31 32.49
C GLY A 364 -17.45 -5.04 31.96
N LYS A 365 -17.71 -4.93 30.65
CA LYS A 365 -18.39 -3.80 30.01
C LYS A 365 -19.74 -4.21 29.41
N SER A 366 -20.64 -3.25 29.39
CA SER A 366 -21.95 -3.34 28.71
C SER A 366 -22.08 -2.21 27.66
N PRO A 367 -23.00 -2.31 26.68
CA PRO A 367 -23.22 -1.22 25.73
C PRO A 367 -23.62 0.11 26.38
N GLU A 368 -24.22 0.08 27.55
CA GLU A 368 -24.66 1.23 28.33
C GLU A 368 -23.44 2.06 28.81
N ASP A 369 -22.34 1.42 29.15
CA ASP A 369 -21.09 2.07 29.61
C ASP A 369 -20.48 3.00 28.56
N PHE A 370 -20.82 2.78 27.27
CA PHE A 370 -20.36 3.61 26.16
C PHE A 370 -21.32 4.74 25.78
N THR A 371 -22.51 4.83 26.43
CA THR A 371 -23.52 5.83 26.06
C THR A 371 -23.02 7.26 26.23
N GLU A 372 -22.22 7.52 27.23
CA GLU A 372 -21.63 8.85 27.52
C GLU A 372 -20.52 9.21 26.51
N GLU A 373 -19.91 8.22 25.84
CA GLU A 373 -18.88 8.44 24.83
C GLU A 373 -19.47 8.87 23.47
N ARG A 374 -20.76 8.63 23.23
CA ARG A 374 -21.40 8.89 21.95
C ARG A 374 -21.29 10.34 21.48
N PRO A 375 -21.57 11.39 22.30
CA PRO A 375 -21.42 12.78 21.84
C PRO A 375 -19.98 13.13 21.43
N TRP A 376 -18.99 12.57 22.11
CA TRP A 376 -17.57 12.73 21.76
C TRP A 376 -17.23 12.03 20.46
N PHE A 377 -17.75 10.82 20.25
CA PHE A 377 -17.61 10.07 19.04
C PHE A 377 -18.18 10.84 17.82
N ASP A 378 -19.42 11.33 17.91
CA ASP A 378 -20.07 12.07 16.86
C ASP A 378 -19.30 13.37 16.52
N ALA A 379 -18.93 14.16 17.53
CA ALA A 379 -18.14 15.38 17.36
C ALA A 379 -16.75 15.12 16.73
N THR A 380 -16.13 13.98 17.04
CA THR A 380 -14.82 13.61 16.46
C THR A 380 -14.95 13.19 15.01
N GLN A 381 -16.02 12.47 14.68
CA GLN A 381 -16.29 12.08 13.29
C GLN A 381 -16.56 13.30 12.40
N GLU A 382 -17.33 14.27 12.88
CA GLU A 382 -17.57 15.55 12.18
C GLU A 382 -16.26 16.29 11.90
N ARG A 383 -15.35 16.34 12.87
CA ARG A 383 -14.02 16.98 12.70
C ARG A 383 -13.12 16.25 11.72
N LEU A 384 -13.28 14.94 11.54
CA LEU A 384 -12.53 14.12 10.58
C LEU A 384 -13.12 14.17 9.18
N GLU A 385 -14.36 14.64 9.01
CA GLU A 385 -15.03 14.71 7.70
C GLU A 385 -14.20 15.52 6.70
N GLY A 386 -14.01 14.98 5.48
CA GLY A 386 -13.18 15.59 4.45
C GLY A 386 -11.67 15.56 4.70
N ARG A 387 -11.20 15.09 5.86
CA ARG A 387 -9.77 15.08 6.25
C ARG A 387 -9.12 13.71 6.04
N THR A 388 -9.31 13.13 4.86
CA THR A 388 -8.88 11.76 4.52
C THR A 388 -7.37 11.50 4.66
N ARG A 389 -6.55 12.54 4.85
CA ARG A 389 -5.11 12.40 5.17
C ARG A 389 -4.83 12.16 6.66
N LEU A 390 -5.82 12.42 7.53
CA LEU A 390 -5.71 12.24 8.97
C LEU A 390 -6.47 11.00 9.45
N GLY A 391 -7.66 10.79 8.90
CA GLY A 391 -8.49 9.64 9.21
C GLY A 391 -9.79 9.65 8.42
N TYR A 392 -10.43 8.50 8.31
CA TYR A 392 -11.74 8.32 7.70
C TYR A 392 -12.37 7.00 8.13
N ARG A 393 -13.68 6.95 8.02
CA ARG A 393 -14.47 5.74 8.22
C ARG A 393 -14.91 5.17 6.91
N VAL A 394 -14.79 3.86 6.77
CA VAL A 394 -15.36 3.08 5.67
C VAL A 394 -16.61 2.37 6.19
N VAL A 395 -17.71 2.48 5.46
CA VAL A 395 -18.93 1.77 5.74
C VAL A 395 -19.36 0.94 4.54
N ARG A 396 -20.02 -0.18 4.81
CA ARG A 396 -20.76 -0.97 3.81
C ARG A 396 -22.24 -0.85 4.12
N PRO A 397 -22.99 -0.02 3.34
CA PRO A 397 -24.40 0.17 3.55
C PRO A 397 -25.23 -1.07 3.20
N ALA A 398 -26.35 -1.23 3.90
CA ALA A 398 -27.37 -2.26 3.67
C ALA A 398 -28.75 -1.64 3.86
N GLY A 399 -29.23 -0.92 2.83
CA GLY A 399 -30.40 -0.03 2.95
C GLY A 399 -30.08 1.13 3.87
N GLU A 400 -30.92 1.35 4.89
CA GLU A 400 -30.75 2.38 5.91
C GLU A 400 -29.82 1.94 7.08
N SER A 401 -29.40 0.68 7.09
CA SER A 401 -28.51 0.10 8.08
C SER A 401 -27.09 -0.11 7.51
N LEU A 402 -26.16 -0.56 8.36
CA LEU A 402 -24.82 -0.94 7.96
C LEU A 402 -24.60 -2.44 8.16
N GLU A 403 -23.97 -3.09 7.18
CA GLU A 403 -23.47 -4.45 7.31
C GLU A 403 -22.13 -4.48 8.02
N ALA A 404 -21.24 -3.52 7.70
CA ALA A 404 -19.90 -3.48 8.24
C ALA A 404 -19.32 -2.06 8.28
N THR A 405 -18.37 -1.82 9.17
CA THR A 405 -17.56 -0.58 9.26
C THR A 405 -16.12 -0.88 9.65
N LEU A 406 -15.22 0.01 9.24
CA LEU A 406 -13.82 0.09 9.64
C LEU A 406 -13.38 1.54 9.65
N SER A 407 -12.76 2.00 10.72
CA SER A 407 -12.10 3.30 10.76
C SER A 407 -10.59 3.15 10.61
N VAL A 408 -9.96 4.09 9.94
CA VAL A 408 -8.51 4.24 9.87
C VAL A 408 -8.11 5.65 10.24
N VAL A 409 -7.02 5.78 11.00
CA VAL A 409 -6.51 7.07 11.49
C VAL A 409 -4.99 7.07 11.49
N LYS A 410 -4.38 8.25 11.39
CA LYS A 410 -2.92 8.42 11.41
C LYS A 410 -2.46 8.98 12.77
N PRO A 411 -2.29 8.13 13.82
CA PRO A 411 -1.97 8.58 15.18
C PRO A 411 -0.51 9.03 15.33
N TYR A 412 0.38 8.60 14.44
CA TYR A 412 1.80 8.91 14.44
C TYR A 412 2.24 9.38 13.05
N GLU A 413 3.43 9.97 12.92
CA GLU A 413 3.87 10.62 11.70
C GLU A 413 3.83 9.71 10.47
N GLY A 414 4.35 8.51 10.59
CA GLY A 414 4.44 7.53 9.50
C GLY A 414 3.50 6.33 9.63
N THR A 415 2.53 6.35 10.54
CA THR A 415 1.76 5.16 10.91
C THR A 415 0.26 5.36 10.76
N TRP A 416 -0.39 4.46 10.04
CA TRP A 416 -1.84 4.34 9.99
C TRP A 416 -2.32 3.24 10.93
N MET A 417 -3.38 3.51 11.68
CA MET A 417 -4.03 2.58 12.59
C MET A 417 -5.42 2.22 12.08
N ALA A 418 -5.70 0.92 11.97
CA ALA A 418 -7.04 0.42 11.73
C ALA A 418 -7.73 0.11 13.07
N HIS A 419 -8.94 0.61 13.25
CA HIS A 419 -9.72 0.43 14.46
C HIS A 419 -11.23 0.43 14.16
N GLN A 420 -12.07 0.19 15.16
CA GLN A 420 -13.53 0.21 15.04
C GLN A 420 -14.06 -0.72 13.93
N LEU A 421 -13.45 -1.91 13.81
CA LEU A 421 -13.97 -2.95 12.93
C LEU A 421 -15.20 -3.59 13.56
N ALA A 422 -16.34 -3.44 12.91
CA ALA A 422 -17.57 -4.11 13.31
C ALA A 422 -18.33 -4.66 12.10
N ARG A 423 -19.05 -5.76 12.31
CA ARG A 423 -19.87 -6.39 11.27
C ARG A 423 -21.07 -7.11 11.89
N GLN A 424 -22.22 -6.97 11.27
CA GLN A 424 -23.41 -7.75 11.60
C GLN A 424 -24.04 -8.38 10.34
N ALA A 425 -24.79 -9.48 10.54
CA ALA A 425 -25.58 -10.03 9.44
C ALA A 425 -26.82 -9.16 9.22
N VAL A 426 -27.10 -8.83 7.98
CA VAL A 426 -28.31 -8.06 7.62
C VAL A 426 -29.30 -9.00 6.90
N PRO A 427 -30.53 -9.16 7.43
CA PRO A 427 -31.54 -10.00 6.78
C PRO A 427 -31.80 -9.59 5.33
N GLY A 428 -31.90 -10.57 4.44
CA GLY A 428 -32.15 -10.34 3.01
C GLY A 428 -30.92 -9.97 2.16
N GLN A 429 -29.77 -9.70 2.75
CA GLN A 429 -28.53 -9.54 1.99
C GLN A 429 -27.90 -10.88 1.60
N ARG A 430 -27.44 -10.97 0.33
CA ARG A 430 -26.79 -12.17 -0.21
C ARG A 430 -25.26 -12.18 -0.01
N SER A 431 -24.67 -11.07 0.48
CA SER A 431 -23.23 -11.00 0.68
C SER A 431 -22.77 -11.94 1.79
N SER A 432 -21.64 -12.60 1.60
CA SER A 432 -21.02 -13.37 2.66
C SER A 432 -20.28 -12.45 3.66
N ALA A 433 -20.16 -12.90 4.92
CA ALA A 433 -19.39 -12.18 5.93
C ALA A 433 -17.95 -11.86 5.45
N ARG A 434 -17.37 -12.78 4.67
CA ARG A 434 -16.00 -12.65 4.13
C ARG A 434 -15.92 -11.55 3.08
N GLU A 435 -16.94 -11.43 2.21
CA GLU A 435 -17.00 -10.36 1.21
C GLU A 435 -17.12 -8.98 1.85
N ALA A 436 -18.00 -8.84 2.84
CA ALA A 436 -18.16 -7.57 3.55
C ALA A 436 -16.86 -7.13 4.23
N LEU A 437 -16.20 -8.04 4.94
CA LEU A 437 -14.91 -7.75 5.59
C LEU A 437 -13.81 -7.45 4.56
N ARG A 438 -13.72 -8.20 3.46
CA ARG A 438 -12.77 -7.93 2.38
C ARG A 438 -12.95 -6.51 1.84
N ASP A 439 -14.18 -6.16 1.49
CA ASP A 439 -14.47 -4.88 0.82
C ASP A 439 -14.14 -3.68 1.72
N ILE A 440 -14.48 -3.71 3.01
CA ILE A 440 -14.12 -2.63 3.93
C ILE A 440 -12.61 -2.56 4.23
N TYR A 441 -11.91 -3.70 4.31
CA TYR A 441 -10.46 -3.69 4.48
C TYR A 441 -9.74 -3.13 3.26
N LEU A 442 -10.11 -3.57 2.05
CA LEU A 442 -9.53 -3.03 0.82
C LEU A 442 -9.74 -1.53 0.72
N ARG A 443 -10.99 -1.08 0.96
CA ARG A 443 -11.33 0.33 0.94
C ARG A 443 -10.64 1.14 2.05
N GLY A 444 -10.39 0.50 3.20
CA GLY A 444 -9.69 1.14 4.32
C GLY A 444 -8.18 1.27 4.09
N TYR A 445 -7.55 0.31 3.45
CA TYR A 445 -6.09 0.29 3.33
C TYR A 445 -5.55 0.79 1.97
N GLU A 446 -6.20 0.48 0.84
CA GLU A 446 -5.68 0.85 -0.49
C GLU A 446 -5.44 2.36 -0.66
N PRO A 447 -6.34 3.27 -0.19
CA PRO A 447 -6.10 4.71 -0.30
C PRO A 447 -4.91 5.22 0.50
N THR A 448 -4.52 4.53 1.56
CA THR A 448 -3.37 4.94 2.38
C THR A 448 -2.02 4.69 1.70
N GLN A 449 -1.98 3.83 0.66
CA GLN A 449 -0.76 3.56 -0.11
C GLN A 449 -0.24 4.78 -0.89
N VAL A 450 -1.10 5.75 -1.17
CA VAL A 450 -0.70 7.00 -1.84
C VAL A 450 -0.23 8.09 -0.87
N ASP A 451 -0.28 7.84 0.45
CA ASP A 451 0.32 8.72 1.45
C ASP A 451 1.86 8.59 1.37
N PRO A 452 2.58 9.66 0.97
CA PRO A 452 4.04 9.59 0.80
C PRO A 452 4.80 9.34 2.10
N ASP A 453 4.18 9.65 3.24
CA ASP A 453 4.79 9.52 4.56
C ASP A 453 4.56 8.14 5.19
N VAL A 454 3.70 7.28 4.59
CA VAL A 454 3.34 5.99 5.19
C VAL A 454 4.54 5.04 5.26
N LYS A 455 4.81 4.53 6.46
CA LYS A 455 5.83 3.52 6.73
C LYS A 455 5.28 2.28 7.40
N TRP A 456 4.26 2.45 8.27
CA TRP A 456 3.72 1.40 9.12
C TRP A 456 2.20 1.38 9.16
N PHE A 457 1.67 0.19 9.41
CA PHE A 457 0.27 -0.04 9.74
C PHE A 457 0.20 -0.77 11.06
N ILE A 458 -0.73 -0.34 11.95
CA ILE A 458 -0.95 -0.96 13.23
C ILE A 458 -2.43 -1.26 13.46
N ALA A 459 -2.69 -2.25 14.32
CA ALA A 459 -4.00 -2.49 14.89
C ALA A 459 -3.84 -3.18 16.26
N TYR A 460 -4.60 -2.71 17.25
CA TYR A 460 -4.77 -3.41 18.51
C TYR A 460 -5.88 -4.43 18.33
N CYS A 461 -5.57 -5.68 18.53
CA CYS A 461 -6.44 -6.79 18.17
C CYS A 461 -6.62 -7.73 19.37
N GLU A 462 -7.86 -8.11 19.67
CA GLU A 462 -8.15 -9.17 20.62
C GLU A 462 -7.55 -10.51 20.18
N ALA A 463 -6.92 -11.23 21.12
CA ALA A 463 -6.21 -12.48 20.80
C ALA A 463 -7.13 -13.61 20.35
N ASN A 464 -8.39 -13.62 20.80
CA ASN A 464 -9.34 -14.71 20.59
C ASN A 464 -10.20 -14.58 19.33
N VAL A 465 -10.16 -13.45 18.63
CA VAL A 465 -10.95 -13.23 17.43
C VAL A 465 -10.38 -14.05 16.25
N ARG A 466 -11.08 -15.12 15.87
CA ARG A 466 -10.63 -16.06 14.83
C ARG A 466 -10.29 -15.39 13.51
N TRP A 467 -11.08 -14.39 13.09
CA TRP A 467 -10.83 -13.63 11.86
C TRP A 467 -9.47 -12.90 11.91
N VAL A 468 -9.17 -12.26 13.03
CA VAL A 468 -7.94 -11.50 13.23
C VAL A 468 -6.72 -12.44 13.26
N ARG A 469 -6.82 -13.57 13.95
CA ARG A 469 -5.75 -14.58 13.96
C ARG A 469 -5.39 -15.01 12.55
N PHE A 470 -6.39 -15.39 11.79
CA PHE A 470 -6.22 -15.92 10.46
C PHE A 470 -5.71 -14.87 9.45
N THR A 471 -6.16 -13.61 9.54
CA THR A 471 -5.78 -12.58 8.57
C THR A 471 -4.53 -11.79 8.99
N LYS A 472 -4.43 -11.40 10.25
CA LYS A 472 -3.37 -10.50 10.72
C LYS A 472 -2.22 -11.26 11.38
N PHE A 473 -2.52 -12.15 12.35
CA PHE A 473 -1.45 -12.79 13.14
C PHE A 473 -0.67 -13.79 12.31
N ASP A 474 -1.35 -14.65 11.55
CA ASP A 474 -0.69 -15.60 10.66
C ASP A 474 0.18 -14.85 9.64
N PHE A 475 -0.35 -13.77 9.05
CA PHE A 475 0.40 -12.96 8.08
C PHE A 475 1.65 -12.34 8.69
N ALA A 476 1.52 -11.64 9.82
CA ALA A 476 2.65 -10.98 10.45
C ALA A 476 3.74 -11.98 10.86
N SER A 477 3.35 -13.18 11.40
CA SER A 477 4.29 -14.22 11.81
C SER A 477 5.20 -14.72 10.68
N TRP A 478 4.78 -14.57 9.41
CA TRP A 478 5.61 -14.94 8.26
C TRP A 478 6.76 -13.97 8.02
N TYR A 479 6.62 -12.71 8.48
CA TYR A 479 7.56 -11.63 8.19
C TYR A 479 8.25 -11.03 9.42
N GLU A 480 7.98 -11.52 10.65
CA GLU A 480 8.66 -11.03 11.87
C GLU A 480 10.18 -11.13 11.78
N HIS A 481 10.69 -12.22 11.21
CA HIS A 481 12.13 -12.45 11.02
C HIS A 481 12.79 -11.44 10.09
N THR A 482 12.02 -10.70 9.29
CA THR A 482 12.54 -9.65 8.37
C THR A 482 12.63 -8.28 9.02
N GLY A 483 12.09 -8.11 10.23
CA GLY A 483 11.92 -6.81 10.87
C GLY A 483 10.80 -5.93 10.27
N GLN A 484 10.08 -6.43 9.25
CA GLN A 484 9.01 -5.69 8.57
C GLN A 484 7.63 -5.92 9.21
N ALA A 485 7.53 -6.82 10.17
CA ALA A 485 6.32 -7.09 10.93
C ALA A 485 6.64 -7.34 12.40
N SER A 486 5.65 -7.17 13.26
CA SER A 486 5.75 -7.50 14.69
C SER A 486 4.38 -7.84 15.25
N LEU A 487 4.36 -8.81 16.19
CA LEU A 487 3.21 -9.16 16.99
C LEU A 487 3.60 -9.06 18.47
N THR A 488 3.22 -7.99 19.12
CA THR A 488 3.51 -7.80 20.53
C THR A 488 2.27 -8.18 21.36
N PRO A 489 2.32 -9.24 22.18
CA PRO A 489 1.22 -9.56 23.08
C PRO A 489 1.10 -8.52 24.19
N PHE A 490 -0.11 -8.25 24.61
CA PHE A 490 -0.41 -7.40 25.76
C PHE A 490 -1.67 -7.89 26.47
N ARG A 491 -1.81 -7.53 27.73
CA ARG A 491 -3.06 -7.56 28.48
C ARG A 491 -3.53 -6.12 28.64
N LEU A 492 -4.76 -5.84 28.24
CA LEU A 492 -5.32 -4.50 28.33
C LEU A 492 -6.00 -4.35 29.70
N MET A 493 -5.51 -3.40 30.48
CA MET A 493 -6.07 -3.08 31.78
C MET A 493 -6.67 -1.69 31.76
N GLU A 494 -7.81 -1.49 32.41
CA GLU A 494 -8.43 -0.17 32.56
C GLU A 494 -8.24 0.35 34.01
N ALA A 495 -7.95 1.61 34.09
CA ALA A 495 -7.73 2.32 35.33
C ALA A 495 -8.69 3.51 35.45
N GLU A 496 -9.39 3.64 36.57
CA GLU A 496 -10.22 4.82 36.88
C GLU A 496 -9.33 5.97 37.34
N VAL A 497 -9.57 7.17 36.79
CA VAL A 497 -8.79 8.37 37.09
C VAL A 497 -9.13 8.93 38.51
N GLU A 498 -10.42 8.93 38.88
CA GLU A 498 -10.92 9.56 40.10
C GLU A 498 -10.93 8.62 41.32
N ARG A 499 -10.19 7.54 41.29
CA ARG A 499 -10.03 6.67 42.45
C ARG A 499 -8.93 7.19 43.42
N ASP A 500 -8.87 6.64 44.61
CA ASP A 500 -7.77 6.85 45.55
C ASP A 500 -6.56 5.99 45.09
N TRP A 501 -5.49 6.64 44.68
CA TRP A 501 -4.28 6.01 44.18
C TRP A 501 -3.23 5.91 45.29
N ASP A 502 -2.59 4.78 45.43
CA ASP A 502 -1.45 4.59 46.32
C ASP A 502 -0.24 5.36 45.78
N HIS A 503 0.29 6.26 46.59
CA HIS A 503 1.49 7.06 46.31
C HIS A 503 2.62 6.65 47.25
N PRO A 504 3.48 5.70 46.89
CA PRO A 504 4.62 5.30 47.68
C PRO A 504 5.53 6.51 47.98
N GLU A 505 5.71 6.85 49.28
CA GLU A 505 6.46 8.04 49.72
C GLU A 505 7.95 8.00 49.34
N ASP A 506 8.51 6.80 49.12
CA ASP A 506 9.92 6.56 48.76
C ASP A 506 10.17 6.60 47.27
N VAL A 507 9.16 6.92 46.43
CA VAL A 507 9.27 6.99 44.97
C VAL A 507 9.08 8.42 44.48
N ASP A 508 10.11 8.98 43.85
CA ASP A 508 10.04 10.27 43.13
C ASP A 508 9.64 10.08 41.70
N VAL A 509 8.51 10.66 41.25
CA VAL A 509 8.06 10.67 39.86
C VAL A 509 8.22 12.06 39.25
N ALA A 510 9.06 12.18 38.24
CA ALA A 510 9.41 13.47 37.68
C ALA A 510 9.63 13.41 36.12
N VAL A 511 9.85 14.56 35.51
CA VAL A 511 10.34 14.65 34.12
C VAL A 511 11.77 14.07 34.09
N PRO A 512 12.07 13.18 33.15
CA PRO A 512 13.41 12.63 33.06
C PRO A 512 14.44 13.68 32.63
N THR A 513 15.66 13.56 33.14
CA THR A 513 16.83 14.28 32.65
C THR A 513 17.21 13.76 31.25
N GLU A 514 18.03 14.50 30.49
CA GLU A 514 18.53 14.05 29.18
C GLU A 514 19.23 12.68 29.25
N ALA A 515 20.00 12.43 30.31
CA ALA A 515 20.68 11.16 30.51
C ALA A 515 19.69 10.01 30.77
N GLU A 516 18.64 10.25 31.54
CA GLU A 516 17.57 9.26 31.79
C GLU A 516 16.74 9.03 30.55
N GLN A 517 16.43 10.08 29.78
CA GLN A 517 15.75 9.94 28.48
C GLN A 517 16.58 9.10 27.51
N ALA A 518 17.89 9.31 27.46
CA ALA A 518 18.78 8.46 26.64
C ALA A 518 18.75 6.99 27.10
N ARG A 519 18.72 6.73 28.43
CA ARG A 519 18.56 5.38 28.97
C ARG A 519 17.22 4.75 28.61
N PHE A 520 16.13 5.53 28.65
CA PHE A 520 14.83 5.08 28.19
C PHE A 520 14.88 4.57 26.74
N PHE A 521 15.44 5.35 25.82
CA PHE A 521 15.56 4.94 24.40
C PHE A 521 16.46 3.72 24.22
N GLN A 522 17.55 3.63 24.97
CA GLN A 522 18.42 2.44 24.95
C GLN A 522 17.66 1.20 25.44
N GLU A 523 16.86 1.32 26.49
CA GLU A 523 16.07 0.20 27.00
C GLU A 523 14.94 -0.23 26.01
N VAL A 524 14.25 0.74 25.42
CA VAL A 524 13.27 0.47 24.36
C VAL A 524 13.95 -0.19 23.14
N GLU A 525 15.16 0.25 22.78
CA GLU A 525 15.93 -0.38 21.70
C GLU A 525 16.34 -1.82 22.02
N ARG A 526 16.73 -2.07 23.26
CA ARG A 526 17.14 -3.40 23.73
C ARG A 526 15.98 -4.39 23.80
N THR A 527 14.78 -3.92 24.19
CA THR A 527 13.63 -4.77 24.55
C THR A 527 12.56 -4.85 23.47
N ARG A 528 12.53 -3.93 22.52
CA ARG A 528 11.45 -3.84 21.52
C ARG A 528 11.98 -3.99 20.08
N PRO A 529 11.24 -4.72 19.21
CA PRO A 529 11.58 -4.82 17.79
C PRO A 529 11.59 -3.45 17.09
N VAL A 530 12.38 -3.32 16.03
CA VAL A 530 12.45 -2.10 15.21
C VAL A 530 11.06 -1.65 14.75
N ALA A 531 10.23 -2.59 14.24
CA ALA A 531 8.87 -2.29 13.80
C ALA A 531 8.02 -1.65 14.90
N TYR A 532 8.13 -2.12 16.15
CA TYR A 532 7.41 -1.57 17.29
C TYR A 532 7.81 -0.13 17.58
N ARG A 533 9.15 0.11 17.68
CA ARG A 533 9.69 1.44 18.00
C ARG A 533 9.35 2.47 16.94
N GLU A 534 9.55 2.11 15.68
CA GLU A 534 9.30 2.98 14.53
C GLU A 534 7.80 3.27 14.32
N ALA A 535 6.96 2.24 14.46
CA ALA A 535 5.52 2.38 14.23
C ALA A 535 4.80 3.20 15.30
N LEU A 536 5.32 3.20 16.53
CA LEU A 536 4.75 3.96 17.64
C LEU A 536 5.49 5.30 17.89
N ASP A 537 6.40 5.72 17.00
CA ASP A 537 7.25 6.90 17.18
C ASP A 537 7.99 6.92 18.53
N LEU A 538 8.43 5.75 19.03
CA LEU A 538 9.25 5.59 20.24
C LEU A 538 10.74 5.68 19.90
N VAL A 539 11.10 6.67 19.12
CA VAL A 539 12.46 7.01 18.70
C VAL A 539 12.72 8.48 18.99
N PRO A 540 13.99 8.87 19.33
CA PRO A 540 14.26 10.24 19.80
C PRO A 540 13.71 11.33 18.89
N GLU A 541 13.84 11.17 17.57
CA GLU A 541 13.52 12.21 16.58
C GLU A 541 12.01 12.47 16.44
N ARG A 542 11.16 11.52 16.86
CA ARG A 542 9.69 11.60 16.71
C ARG A 542 8.92 11.45 18.01
N PHE A 543 9.61 11.26 19.13
CA PHE A 543 8.99 10.99 20.42
C PHE A 543 7.96 12.06 20.84
N GLU A 544 8.27 13.33 20.63
CA GLU A 544 7.41 14.47 20.98
C GLU A 544 6.14 14.61 20.15
N LEU A 545 5.92 13.75 19.17
CA LEU A 545 4.77 13.78 18.25
C LEU A 545 4.53 15.15 17.56
N SER A 546 5.55 16.00 17.43
CA SER A 546 5.38 17.41 17.03
C SER A 546 4.60 17.56 15.72
N ARG A 547 4.92 16.76 14.69
CA ARG A 547 4.21 16.81 13.40
C ARG A 547 2.79 16.24 13.50
N ALA A 548 2.58 15.15 14.25
CA ALA A 548 1.25 14.59 14.47
C ALA A 548 0.37 15.60 15.22
N ARG A 549 0.86 16.20 16.31
CA ARG A 549 0.16 17.24 17.08
C ARG A 549 -0.26 18.42 16.21
N THR A 550 0.63 18.93 15.35
CA THR A 550 0.31 20.03 14.44
C THR A 550 -0.82 19.63 13.48
N LYS A 551 -0.71 18.50 12.80
CA LYS A 551 -1.75 18.04 11.85
C LYS A 551 -3.11 17.78 12.54
N TRP A 552 -3.09 17.25 13.76
CA TRP A 552 -4.29 17.00 14.53
C TRP A 552 -4.90 18.32 15.03
N GLY A 553 -4.07 19.25 15.49
CA GLY A 553 -4.50 20.60 15.92
C GLY A 553 -5.17 21.39 14.80
N GLU A 554 -4.66 21.30 13.56
CA GLU A 554 -5.30 21.88 12.37
C GLU A 554 -6.71 21.33 12.10
N ALA A 555 -7.01 20.12 12.59
CA ALA A 555 -8.33 19.51 12.55
C ALA A 555 -9.17 19.80 13.81
N GLY A 556 -8.65 20.56 14.76
CA GLY A 556 -9.29 20.79 16.08
C GLY A 556 -9.30 19.52 16.95
N LEU A 557 -8.38 18.59 16.74
CA LEU A 557 -8.25 17.33 17.47
C LEU A 557 -7.02 17.36 18.38
N GLY A 558 -7.16 16.79 19.58
CA GLY A 558 -6.06 16.66 20.54
C GLY A 558 -5.20 15.43 20.30
N ARG A 559 -3.87 15.57 20.44
CA ARG A 559 -2.92 14.47 20.49
C ARG A 559 -1.73 14.87 21.36
N GLU A 560 -1.43 14.11 22.40
CA GLU A 560 -0.36 14.41 23.34
C GLU A 560 0.40 13.15 23.75
N ARG A 561 1.65 13.34 24.16
CA ARG A 561 2.50 12.32 24.77
C ARG A 561 3.39 12.96 25.81
N GLU A 562 3.65 12.23 26.89
CA GLU A 562 4.55 12.64 27.95
C GLU A 562 5.36 11.44 28.47
N LEU A 563 6.62 11.69 28.86
CA LEU A 563 7.51 10.72 29.49
C LEU A 563 7.74 11.12 30.95
N ARG A 564 7.58 10.14 31.85
CA ARG A 564 7.92 10.26 33.27
C ARG A 564 8.89 9.18 33.70
N VAL A 565 9.72 9.50 34.67
CA VAL A 565 10.64 8.56 35.30
C VAL A 565 10.28 8.41 36.81
N ALA A 566 10.27 7.17 37.26
CA ALA A 566 10.21 6.87 38.68
C ALA A 566 11.60 6.54 39.22
N ARG A 567 11.99 7.21 40.32
CA ARG A 567 13.27 7.03 40.99
C ARG A 567 13.03 6.48 42.40
N VAL A 568 13.79 5.49 42.78
CA VAL A 568 13.90 4.96 44.14
C VAL A 568 15.32 5.24 44.62
N ASP A 569 15.50 5.84 45.76
CA ASP A 569 16.80 6.28 46.28
C ASP A 569 17.62 7.12 45.27
N GLY A 570 16.92 7.99 44.54
CA GLY A 570 17.54 8.85 43.50
C GLY A 570 17.98 8.14 42.19
N LYS A 571 17.71 6.84 42.06
CA LYS A 571 18.03 6.06 40.86
C LYS A 571 16.79 5.79 40.01
N ALA A 572 16.89 6.05 38.73
CA ALA A 572 15.82 5.70 37.77
C ALA A 572 15.61 4.18 37.74
N VAL A 573 14.38 3.75 38.01
CA VAL A 573 13.94 2.33 38.05
C VAL A 573 12.99 1.98 36.89
N ALA A 574 12.06 2.88 36.58
CA ALA A 574 11.09 2.67 35.51
C ALA A 574 10.65 3.99 34.87
N PHE A 575 10.05 3.88 33.69
CA PHE A 575 9.47 4.99 32.93
C PHE A 575 8.01 4.71 32.58
N ALA A 576 7.21 5.78 32.47
CA ALA A 576 5.88 5.74 31.88
C ALA A 576 5.83 6.62 30.64
N VAL A 577 5.38 6.04 29.52
CA VAL A 577 4.96 6.76 28.32
C VAL A 577 3.44 6.90 28.40
N MET A 578 2.95 8.10 28.59
CA MET A 578 1.54 8.44 28.68
C MET A 578 1.11 9.11 27.38
N GLU A 579 0.04 8.62 26.76
CA GLU A 579 -0.51 9.18 25.52
C GLU A 579 -1.96 9.57 25.72
N SER A 580 -2.36 10.67 25.08
CA SER A 580 -3.76 11.08 25.01
C SER A 580 -4.13 11.48 23.58
N ALA A 581 -5.34 11.14 23.18
CA ALA A 581 -5.92 11.48 21.88
C ALA A 581 -7.26 12.21 22.06
N GLN A 582 -7.88 12.64 20.96
CA GLN A 582 -9.21 13.25 21.00
C GLN A 582 -10.23 12.26 21.60
N PRO A 583 -11.06 12.68 22.59
CA PRO A 583 -12.17 11.87 23.09
C PRO A 583 -13.09 11.39 21.96
N GLY A 584 -13.60 10.16 22.05
CA GLY A 584 -14.47 9.56 21.06
C GLY A 584 -13.77 9.08 19.78
N LEU A 585 -12.46 9.33 19.59
CA LEU A 585 -11.72 8.82 18.46
C LEU A 585 -11.63 7.30 18.47
N ASN A 586 -11.33 6.73 19.62
CA ASN A 586 -11.31 5.29 19.86
C ASN A 586 -12.07 4.96 21.14
N LEU A 587 -13.15 4.20 21.00
CA LEU A 587 -14.08 3.91 22.10
C LEU A 587 -13.48 2.99 23.18
N PHE A 588 -12.37 2.33 22.92
CA PHE A 588 -11.64 1.50 23.88
C PHE A 588 -10.39 2.20 24.43
N ASN A 589 -10.26 3.50 24.21
CA ASN A 589 -9.18 4.34 24.68
C ASN A 589 -7.75 3.84 24.35
N VAL A 590 -7.59 3.03 23.28
CA VAL A 590 -6.28 2.48 22.92
C VAL A 590 -5.24 3.53 22.49
N LEU A 591 -5.60 4.79 22.35
CA LEU A 591 -4.69 5.93 22.15
C LEU A 591 -4.61 6.84 23.39
N ASP A 592 -5.33 6.51 24.47
CA ASP A 592 -5.28 7.13 25.79
C ASP A 592 -4.65 6.12 26.77
N GLY A 593 -3.42 5.71 26.48
CA GLY A 593 -2.79 4.57 27.12
C GLY A 593 -1.44 4.86 27.75
N VAL A 594 -1.12 4.07 28.77
CA VAL A 594 0.14 4.08 29.51
C VAL A 594 0.95 2.84 29.12
N ARG A 595 2.20 3.05 28.74
CA ARG A 595 3.21 1.99 28.60
C ARG A 595 4.29 2.18 29.64
N LEU A 596 4.56 1.14 30.40
CA LEU A 596 5.62 1.12 31.41
C LEU A 596 6.86 0.41 30.83
N VAL A 597 8.01 1.00 31.06
CA VAL A 597 9.32 0.46 30.66
C VAL A 597 10.22 0.40 31.89
N THR A 598 10.61 -0.78 32.29
CA THR A 598 11.44 -1.03 33.48
C THR A 598 12.91 -1.10 33.13
N LEU A 599 13.77 -0.60 34.00
CA LEU A 599 15.22 -0.69 33.90
C LEU A 599 15.80 -1.83 34.77
N THR A 600 14.98 -2.39 35.60
CA THR A 600 15.30 -3.45 36.56
C THR A 600 14.31 -4.61 36.41
N ASP A 601 14.54 -5.70 37.09
CA ASP A 601 13.62 -6.85 37.08
C ASP A 601 12.25 -6.42 37.61
N ASP A 602 11.20 -6.70 36.87
CA ASP A 602 9.81 -6.37 37.18
C ASP A 602 9.33 -6.96 38.51
N ALA A 603 9.88 -8.09 38.94
CA ALA A 603 9.51 -8.77 40.19
C ALA A 603 10.12 -8.14 41.44
N GLN A 604 11.07 -7.21 41.31
CA GLN A 604 11.67 -6.54 42.49
C GLN A 604 10.67 -5.62 43.19
N PRO A 605 10.60 -5.62 44.53
CA PRO A 605 9.68 -4.77 45.28
C PRO A 605 9.81 -3.27 44.97
N GLU A 606 11.02 -2.81 44.68
CA GLU A 606 11.29 -1.42 44.31
C GLU A 606 10.68 -1.09 42.94
N THR A 607 10.82 -2.00 41.98
CA THR A 607 10.21 -1.86 40.64
C THR A 607 8.70 -1.86 40.77
N GLN A 608 8.10 -2.73 41.56
CA GLN A 608 6.65 -2.79 41.79
C GLN A 608 6.10 -1.45 42.38
N ARG A 609 6.81 -0.88 43.33
CA ARG A 609 6.42 0.45 43.93
C ARG A 609 6.56 1.56 42.87
N ALA A 610 7.63 1.55 42.08
CA ALA A 610 7.84 2.51 41.00
C ALA A 610 6.72 2.45 39.94
N LEU A 611 6.28 1.24 39.54
CA LEU A 611 5.20 1.05 38.60
C LEU A 611 3.85 1.57 39.14
N LEU A 612 3.56 1.33 40.45
CA LEU A 612 2.35 1.88 41.12
C LEU A 612 2.38 3.41 41.15
N ALA A 613 3.50 4.02 41.54
CA ALA A 613 3.65 5.48 41.55
C ALA A 613 3.48 6.09 40.14
N LEU A 614 3.99 5.44 39.09
CA LEU A 614 3.81 5.89 37.71
C LEU A 614 2.34 5.80 37.26
N LEU A 615 1.59 4.78 37.64
CA LEU A 615 0.15 4.68 37.37
C LEU A 615 -0.66 5.74 38.11
N ALA A 616 -0.33 6.01 39.40
CA ALA A 616 -0.93 7.08 40.17
C ALA A 616 -0.68 8.45 39.49
N HIS A 617 0.56 8.70 39.08
CA HIS A 617 0.91 9.92 38.35
C HIS A 617 0.17 10.00 37.01
N ALA A 618 -0.01 8.90 36.32
CA ALA A 618 -0.79 8.87 35.05
C ALA A 618 -2.25 9.30 35.32
N ALA A 619 -2.89 8.85 36.40
CA ALA A 619 -4.22 9.29 36.74
C ALA A 619 -4.28 10.81 36.96
N GLU A 620 -3.30 11.39 37.67
CA GLU A 620 -3.18 12.86 37.84
C GLU A 620 -3.01 13.58 36.50
N TRP A 621 -2.26 13.00 35.58
CA TRP A 621 -2.03 13.55 34.24
C TRP A 621 -3.29 13.50 33.35
N TYR A 622 -4.13 12.45 33.48
CA TYR A 622 -5.37 12.30 32.69
C TYR A 622 -6.53 13.16 33.29
N ARG A 623 -6.55 13.43 34.58
CA ARG A 623 -7.63 14.18 35.27
C ARG A 623 -7.93 15.55 34.64
N PRO A 624 -6.94 16.47 34.44
CA PRO A 624 -7.20 17.78 33.85
C PRO A 624 -7.57 17.67 32.36
N ARG A 625 -7.39 16.52 31.73
CA ARG A 625 -7.79 16.21 30.33
C ARG A 625 -9.22 15.69 30.22
N GLY A 626 -9.94 15.68 31.35
CA GLY A 626 -11.32 15.23 31.43
C GLY A 626 -11.50 13.73 31.15
N ARG A 627 -10.44 12.92 31.33
CA ARG A 627 -10.56 11.48 31.22
C ARG A 627 -11.11 10.87 32.48
N ARG A 628 -12.07 9.95 32.33
CA ARG A 628 -12.62 9.16 33.45
C ARG A 628 -11.81 7.90 33.67
N VAL A 629 -11.29 7.34 32.60
CA VAL A 629 -10.46 6.15 32.59
C VAL A 629 -9.29 6.33 31.62
N PHE A 630 -8.23 5.59 31.84
CA PHE A 630 -7.15 5.37 30.90
C PHE A 630 -6.84 3.87 30.81
N VAL A 631 -6.17 3.45 29.73
CA VAL A 631 -5.77 2.05 29.61
C VAL A 631 -4.29 1.88 29.86
N HIS A 632 -3.94 0.72 30.40
CA HIS A 632 -2.55 0.31 30.61
C HIS A 632 -2.26 -0.98 29.82
N TYR A 633 -1.20 -0.96 29.04
CA TYR A 633 -0.72 -2.11 28.29
C TYR A 633 0.28 -2.90 29.15
N VAL A 634 -0.13 -4.05 29.66
CA VAL A 634 0.77 -4.98 30.37
C VAL A 634 1.42 -5.89 29.33
N GLU A 635 2.68 -5.61 29.02
CA GLU A 635 3.50 -6.35 28.04
C GLU A 635 4.53 -7.25 28.73
N SER A 636 4.55 -7.28 30.06
CA SER A 636 5.42 -8.16 30.88
C SER A 636 4.66 -9.34 31.48
N ALA A 637 5.39 -10.35 31.90
CA ALA A 637 4.81 -11.49 32.61
C ALA A 637 4.47 -11.20 34.09
N CYS A 638 5.09 -10.15 34.66
CA CYS A 638 4.86 -9.78 36.06
C CYS A 638 3.62 -8.87 36.18
N VAL A 639 2.61 -9.33 36.88
CA VAL A 639 1.32 -8.66 37.06
C VAL A 639 1.03 -8.22 38.49
N GLU A 640 1.94 -8.41 39.44
CA GLU A 640 1.71 -8.17 40.86
C GLU A 640 1.28 -6.69 41.15
N TYR A 641 1.95 -5.72 40.53
CA TYR A 641 1.57 -4.30 40.62
C TYR A 641 0.15 -4.03 40.08
N VAL A 642 -0.27 -4.78 39.04
CA VAL A 642 -1.60 -4.64 38.41
C VAL A 642 -2.69 -5.09 39.39
N GLU A 643 -2.46 -6.19 40.11
CA GLU A 643 -3.39 -6.69 41.14
C GLU A 643 -3.45 -5.71 42.33
N ARG A 644 -2.30 -5.22 42.77
CA ARG A 644 -2.22 -4.18 43.84
C ARG A 644 -2.88 -2.87 43.39
N ALA A 645 -2.71 -2.48 42.13
CA ALA A 645 -3.38 -1.34 41.54
C ALA A 645 -4.89 -1.59 41.28
N ALA A 646 -5.43 -2.79 41.51
CA ALA A 646 -6.82 -3.16 41.27
C ALA A 646 -7.38 -2.65 39.96
N LEU A 647 -6.61 -2.87 38.84
CA LEU A 647 -7.02 -2.48 37.52
C LEU A 647 -8.06 -3.47 36.95
N ALA A 648 -9.02 -2.97 36.19
CA ALA A 648 -10.01 -3.81 35.52
C ALA A 648 -9.38 -4.48 34.27
N ASP A 649 -9.55 -5.79 34.16
CA ASP A 649 -9.03 -6.59 33.03
C ASP A 649 -10.01 -6.52 31.84
N LEU A 650 -9.57 -5.94 30.73
CA LEU A 650 -10.32 -5.86 29.48
C LEU A 650 -9.94 -6.99 28.49
N GLY A 651 -9.02 -7.89 28.86
CA GLY A 651 -8.65 -9.06 28.10
C GLY A 651 -7.28 -8.99 27.41
N GLU A 652 -6.95 -10.10 26.74
CA GLU A 652 -5.69 -10.27 26.04
C GLU A 652 -5.78 -9.82 24.57
N GLY A 653 -4.74 -9.16 24.12
CA GLY A 653 -4.60 -8.70 22.75
C GLY A 653 -3.21 -8.85 22.19
N LYS A 654 -3.09 -8.53 20.92
CA LYS A 654 -1.79 -8.35 20.24
C LYS A 654 -1.79 -7.05 19.46
N LEU A 655 -0.74 -6.28 19.62
CA LEU A 655 -0.44 -5.17 18.73
C LEU A 655 0.18 -5.75 17.46
N TRP A 656 -0.60 -5.68 16.39
CA TRP A 656 -0.19 -6.09 15.06
C TRP A 656 0.43 -4.90 14.34
N ILE A 657 1.61 -5.10 13.79
CA ILE A 657 2.38 -4.08 13.06
C ILE A 657 2.89 -4.70 11.76
N ILE A 658 2.74 -3.99 10.64
CA ILE A 658 3.40 -4.32 9.37
C ILE A 658 3.95 -3.06 8.70
N SER A 659 5.06 -3.22 7.97
CA SER A 659 5.61 -2.20 7.08
C SER A 659 4.67 -1.91 5.91
N SER A 660 4.62 -0.67 5.43
CA SER A 660 3.89 -0.29 4.21
C SER A 660 4.36 -1.05 2.97
N ALA A 661 5.60 -1.54 2.95
CA ALA A 661 6.12 -2.38 1.89
C ALA A 661 5.40 -3.74 1.82
N LEU A 662 4.88 -4.26 2.94
CA LEU A 662 4.10 -5.49 3.01
C LEU A 662 2.61 -5.28 2.76
N LEU A 663 2.12 -4.04 2.71
CA LEU A 663 0.68 -3.80 2.57
C LEU A 663 0.08 -4.44 1.31
N PRO A 664 0.67 -4.34 0.11
CA PRO A 664 0.12 -5.00 -1.06
C PRO A 664 0.04 -6.53 -0.90
N GLU A 665 1.00 -7.14 -0.18
CA GLU A 665 1.00 -8.58 0.13
C GLU A 665 -0.07 -8.94 1.15
N PHE A 666 -0.25 -8.08 2.16
CA PHE A 666 -1.33 -8.25 3.13
C PHE A 666 -2.72 -8.21 2.47
N LEU A 667 -2.93 -7.29 1.52
CA LEU A 667 -4.20 -7.19 0.80
C LEU A 667 -4.43 -8.41 -0.12
N GLU A 668 -3.38 -8.94 -0.74
CA GLU A 668 -3.44 -10.19 -1.50
C GLU A 668 -3.83 -11.37 -0.60
N HIS A 669 -3.14 -11.51 0.55
CA HIS A 669 -3.45 -12.53 1.55
C HIS A 669 -4.90 -12.41 2.05
N LEU A 670 -5.38 -11.19 2.30
CA LEU A 670 -6.76 -10.95 2.70
C LEU A 670 -7.76 -11.44 1.64
N CYS A 671 -7.49 -11.16 0.37
CA CYS A 671 -8.33 -11.62 -0.74
C CYS A 671 -8.34 -13.15 -0.86
N GLU A 672 -7.19 -13.79 -0.69
CA GLU A 672 -7.07 -15.26 -0.63
C GLU A 672 -7.85 -15.84 0.54
N ALA A 673 -7.70 -15.23 1.72
CA ALA A 673 -8.38 -15.65 2.95
C ALA A 673 -9.91 -15.54 2.88
N THR A 674 -10.41 -14.61 2.06
CA THR A 674 -11.86 -14.37 1.88
C THR A 674 -12.46 -15.09 0.69
N THR A 675 -11.65 -15.67 -0.18
CA THR A 675 -12.14 -16.49 -1.31
C THR A 675 -12.90 -17.70 -0.77
N PRO A 676 -14.08 -18.04 -1.31
CA PRO A 676 -14.81 -19.24 -0.93
C PRO A 676 -13.93 -20.48 -1.08
N ARG A 677 -13.98 -21.38 -0.11
CA ARG A 677 -13.30 -22.68 -0.25
C ARG A 677 -13.97 -23.48 -1.35
N VAL A 678 -13.17 -24.15 -2.14
CA VAL A 678 -13.65 -25.12 -3.12
C VAL A 678 -14.16 -26.34 -2.34
N ALA A 679 -15.42 -26.70 -2.54
CA ALA A 679 -16.05 -27.84 -1.85
C ALA A 679 -15.51 -29.16 -2.36
#